data_662641f4577cce76ffac19941218f9d0
#
_entry.id   662641f4577cce76ffac19941218f9d0
#
_cell.length_a   1.000
_cell.length_b   1.000
_cell.length_c   1.000
_cell.angle_alpha   90.00
_cell.angle_beta   90.00
_cell.angle_gamma   90.00
#
_symmetry.space_group_name_H-M   'P 1'
#
loop_
_entity.id
_entity.type
_entity.pdbx_description
1 polymer ?
#
loop_
_entity_poly.entity_id
_entity_poly.type
_entity_poly.pdbx_seq_one_letter_code
_entity_poly.pdbx_strand_id
1 'polypeptide(L)'
;MLVCLPCHPQLHRRRAAVTSSTPLYRSVPSCSLKRSSSVKNCFRSSSNLRKQGSTWIRSLQPSLSINSPTFVGKRTSCSVAIEPPPFATEEPEMDVPKEIFLKDYMKPDYFFDTVDLQFQLGEEKTIVTSKIVVSPGVKGVSAPLVLHGRDLILLSIKVNGTELKSEEYTVNSRNLRLSTPPADVFNLEIVTEIYPQLNTSLEGLYKSTGNFCTQCEAEGFRKITYFQDRPDIMAKYTCCIEADKTLYPVLLSNGNLIEQGDLEGGKHYALWEDPFKKPSYLFALVAGQLDCRDDSFVTCSGRNVALRIWTPAQDLPKTAHAMYSLKAAMKWDEEVFGLEYDLDLFNIVVVPDFNMGAMENKSLNIFQSRLVLASPETATDGDYAAILGVVGHEYFHNWTGNRVTCRDWFQLTLKEGLTVFRDQEFSSDLGCRTVKRIADVSKLRIYQFPQDAGPMAHPIRPHSYIKMDNFYTVTVYEKGAEVVRMYKTMFGASGFRKGMDLYFQRHDGQAVTCEDFYAAMCDANNAQLPNFLQWYSQAGTPTVKVVSSYDPSSQIFSLKLTQEVPPTPGQPVKEPMFIPVAVGLVDSTGKDMPLTSIYSDGTLQTLSSDGQPVFTTVLQFKKKEEEFIFKNIPERPVPSLLRGYSAPVRLDSDLSESDLFFLLANDSDEFNRWEAGQVLARKLMLSLVADFQQQKTLVLNPKFVAGLRSVLRNTSLDKEFIAKAITLPGQGEIMDMMEVADPDAVHAVRNFIKQELALQLKEDLLAAVTSNRSSESYTFDHDSMARRALKNTCLAYLASLNEPDVTELALHEYKSATNMTEQFAALGALSQNPGQARDDALLDFYNKWQDDYLVVSKWFALQATSDIPGNVANVQKLLSHPAFDLRNPNKVYSLIGGFCGSPVNFHAKDGSGYRFLGEIVLQLDKINPQVASRMVSAFSRWRRYDETRQALAKAQLEMIVSADGLSENVYEIASKSLAD
;
A
#
# COMPACT_ATOMS: atom_id res chain seq x y z
N MET A 1 36.89 8.01 7.07
CA MET A 1 36.57 9.44 7.20
C MET A 1 36.17 9.98 5.84
N LEU A 2 34.91 10.04 5.54
CA LEU A 2 34.37 10.85 4.47
C LEU A 2 33.10 11.48 5.04
N VAL A 3 33.25 12.78 5.25
CA VAL A 3 32.28 13.71 5.79
C VAL A 3 31.20 13.88 4.71
N CYS A 4 29.94 13.67 5.04
CA CYS A 4 28.84 14.19 4.27
C CYS A 4 28.89 15.71 4.33
N LEU A 5 29.30 16.35 3.23
CA LEU A 5 29.18 17.80 3.06
C LEU A 5 27.76 18.11 2.56
N PRO A 6 27.09 19.07 3.15
CA PRO A 6 25.82 19.56 2.61
C PRO A 6 26.09 20.37 1.34
N CYS A 7 25.42 20.04 0.25
CA CYS A 7 25.41 20.85 -0.97
C CYS A 7 24.69 22.17 -0.74
N HIS A 8 25.40 23.23 -0.54
CA HIS A 8 24.93 24.60 -0.73
C HIS A 8 25.24 25.06 -2.16
N PRO A 9 24.29 25.60 -2.92
CA PRO A 9 24.61 26.19 -4.22
C PRO A 9 25.30 27.55 -4.04
N GLN A 10 26.52 27.64 -4.52
CA GLN A 10 27.23 28.94 -4.64
C GLN A 10 26.68 29.68 -5.87
N LEU A 11 26.02 30.79 -5.60
CA LEU A 11 25.71 31.83 -6.56
C LEU A 11 26.99 32.66 -6.85
N HIS A 12 27.47 32.60 -8.07
CA HIS A 12 28.49 33.51 -8.59
C HIS A 12 27.97 34.95 -8.67
N ARG A 13 28.46 35.80 -7.80
CA ARG A 13 28.34 37.25 -7.92
C ARG A 13 29.25 37.79 -9.01
N ARG A 14 28.69 38.40 -10.06
CA ARG A 14 29.38 39.46 -10.83
C ARG A 14 28.90 40.82 -10.34
N ARG A 15 29.85 41.64 -9.92
CA ARG A 15 29.68 43.04 -9.57
C ARG A 15 29.49 43.89 -10.82
N ALA A 16 28.52 44.78 -10.80
CA ALA A 16 28.61 46.09 -11.47
C ALA A 16 27.88 47.11 -10.58
N ALA A 17 28.50 48.23 -10.42
CA ALA A 17 28.25 49.26 -9.42
C ALA A 17 27.41 50.43 -9.98
N VAL A 18 26.90 51.23 -9.00
CA VAL A 18 26.52 52.68 -9.10
C VAL A 18 25.08 52.90 -9.63
N THR A 19 24.13 53.61 -8.95
CA THR A 19 24.16 54.81 -8.11
C THR A 19 22.84 54.95 -7.34
N SER A 20 22.99 55.70 -6.24
CA SER A 20 22.09 56.24 -5.28
C SER A 20 20.76 56.90 -5.75
N SER A 21 19.68 56.70 -4.97
CA SER A 21 18.93 57.84 -4.36
C SER A 21 17.78 57.32 -3.46
N THR A 22 17.89 57.58 -2.16
CA THR A 22 16.77 57.74 -1.21
C THR A 22 16.28 59.21 -1.31
N PRO A 23 15.07 59.60 -0.83
CA PRO A 23 14.64 59.42 0.53
C PRO A 23 13.10 59.36 0.84
N LEU A 24 12.84 59.14 2.11
CA LEU A 24 11.84 59.74 3.03
C LEU A 24 10.49 59.02 3.27
N TYR A 25 10.46 58.40 4.42
CA TYR A 25 9.52 58.54 5.57
C TYR A 25 8.11 59.08 5.31
N ARG A 26 7.13 58.39 5.75
CA ARG A 26 6.12 58.90 6.72
C ARG A 26 5.45 57.80 7.49
N SER A 27 5.41 58.02 8.79
CA SER A 27 4.94 57.27 9.95
C SER A 27 3.42 57.38 10.14
N VAL A 28 2.84 56.31 10.66
CA VAL A 28 1.87 56.05 11.74
C VAL A 28 0.78 57.13 12.03
N PRO A 29 -0.47 56.76 12.40
CA PRO A 29 -0.68 56.47 13.82
C PRO A 29 -1.65 55.33 14.18
N SER A 30 -1.35 54.75 15.33
CA SER A 30 -2.16 53.95 16.21
C SER A 30 -3.41 54.67 16.75
N CYS A 31 -4.49 53.96 16.96
CA CYS A 31 -5.53 54.42 17.89
C CYS A 31 -6.04 53.25 18.74
N SER A 32 -5.71 53.31 19.98
CA SER A 32 -6.23 52.56 21.09
C SER A 32 -7.49 53.26 21.66
N LEU A 33 -8.48 52.50 22.14
CA LEU A 33 -9.41 52.89 23.25
C LEU A 33 -10.30 51.67 23.54
N LYS A 34 -10.05 51.06 24.67
CA LYS A 34 -10.62 51.24 26.03
C LYS A 34 -11.89 50.40 26.32
N ARG A 35 -11.69 49.62 27.35
CA ARG A 35 -12.60 48.88 28.24
C ARG A 35 -13.80 49.69 28.73
N SER A 36 -14.92 48.95 28.98
CA SER A 36 -15.76 49.06 30.22
C SER A 36 -16.56 47.78 30.32
N SER A 37 -16.45 46.93 31.23
CA SER A 37 -16.74 46.71 32.65
C SER A 37 -18.21 46.85 33.07
N SER A 38 -18.62 45.78 33.77
CA SER A 38 -19.61 45.67 34.84
C SER A 38 -21.04 45.28 34.37
N VAL A 39 -21.86 44.49 35.08
CA VAL A 39 -21.95 44.11 36.47
C VAL A 39 -22.90 42.90 36.63
N LYS A 40 -22.53 41.95 37.45
CA LYS A 40 -23.12 41.25 38.60
C LYS A 40 -24.55 40.67 38.57
N ASN A 41 -24.58 39.40 38.88
CA ASN A 41 -25.12 38.76 40.11
C ASN A 41 -26.64 38.49 40.22
N CYS A 42 -26.97 37.25 40.59
CA CYS A 42 -27.56 36.77 41.85
C CYS A 42 -27.91 35.26 41.73
N PHE A 43 -27.29 34.38 42.49
CA PHE A 43 -27.61 33.85 43.83
C PHE A 43 -29.04 33.32 43.94
N ARG A 44 -29.35 32.12 44.43
CA ARG A 44 -28.96 31.28 45.58
C ARG A 44 -29.71 29.94 45.46
N SER A 45 -29.14 28.86 45.75
CA SER A 45 -28.96 28.04 46.98
C SER A 45 -30.21 27.27 47.41
N SER A 46 -30.10 26.02 47.69
CA SER A 46 -29.79 25.33 48.95
C SER A 46 -30.17 23.84 48.80
N SER A 47 -29.35 22.95 49.10
CA SER A 47 -28.87 22.30 50.33
C SER A 47 -29.70 21.14 50.86
N ASN A 48 -28.97 20.01 51.02
CA ASN A 48 -28.95 19.09 52.16
C ASN A 48 -30.05 18.05 52.32
N LEU A 49 -29.77 16.77 52.54
CA LEU A 49 -29.21 16.10 53.65
C LEU A 49 -29.23 14.56 53.45
N ARG A 50 -28.07 13.94 53.65
CA ARG A 50 -27.71 12.92 54.62
C ARG A 50 -28.52 11.61 54.68
N LYS A 51 -27.84 10.49 54.43
CA LYS A 51 -27.06 9.60 55.32
C LYS A 51 -27.73 8.27 55.67
N GLN A 52 -26.88 7.24 55.72
CA GLN A 52 -26.90 6.00 56.49
C GLN A 52 -27.67 4.84 55.83
N GLY A 53 -27.18 3.64 55.76
CA GLY A 53 -25.99 3.00 56.26
C GLY A 53 -26.20 1.48 56.25
N SER A 54 -25.10 0.80 56.09
CA SER A 54 -24.76 -0.47 56.73
C SER A 54 -25.45 -1.79 56.32
N THR A 55 -24.69 -2.69 55.69
CA THR A 55 -24.13 -3.96 56.14
C THR A 55 -25.02 -5.22 56.21
N TRP A 56 -24.36 -6.29 55.80
CA TRP A 56 -24.27 -7.69 56.22
C TRP A 56 -24.90 -8.74 55.28
N ILE A 57 -24.08 -9.51 54.57
CA ILE A 57 -23.48 -10.85 54.78
C ILE A 57 -24.38 -12.08 54.48
N ARG A 58 -23.75 -12.93 53.65
CA ARG A 58 -23.70 -14.41 53.57
C ARG A 58 -24.81 -15.22 52.92
N SER A 59 -24.32 -15.85 51.88
CA SER A 59 -24.33 -17.32 51.64
C SER A 59 -25.62 -18.11 51.73
N LEU A 60 -25.87 -18.85 50.66
CA LEU A 60 -26.04 -20.32 50.57
C LEU A 60 -26.76 -20.68 49.26
N GLN A 61 -26.12 -21.57 48.53
CA GLN A 61 -26.87 -22.44 47.61
C GLN A 61 -27.62 -23.48 48.40
N PRO A 62 -28.72 -24.07 47.90
CA PRO A 62 -28.59 -25.18 46.94
C PRO A 62 -29.74 -25.29 45.91
N SER A 63 -29.42 -26.11 44.89
CA SER A 63 -30.25 -26.74 43.85
C SER A 63 -31.69 -27.11 44.23
N LEU A 64 -32.60 -26.92 43.23
CA LEU A 64 -33.51 -28.00 42.78
C LEU A 64 -34.37 -27.51 41.57
N SER A 65 -34.60 -28.47 40.70
CA SER A 65 -35.32 -28.47 39.42
C SER A 65 -36.84 -28.15 39.55
N ILE A 66 -37.39 -27.75 38.36
CA ILE A 66 -38.69 -28.20 37.79
C ILE A 66 -39.60 -27.06 37.30
N ASN A 67 -39.95 -27.22 35.99
CA ASN A 67 -41.16 -26.76 35.29
C ASN A 67 -41.38 -25.27 34.91
N SER A 68 -41.44 -25.12 33.60
CA SER A 68 -42.07 -24.00 32.83
C SER A 68 -43.55 -23.75 33.25
N PRO A 69 -44.04 -22.54 33.08
CA PRO A 69 -44.86 -22.29 31.90
C PRO A 69 -44.58 -20.93 31.20
N THR A 70 -44.81 -20.98 29.92
CA THR A 70 -44.94 -19.96 28.91
C THR A 70 -45.66 -18.70 29.41
N PHE A 71 -45.01 -17.55 29.28
CA PHE A 71 -45.66 -16.25 29.15
C PHE A 71 -45.15 -15.52 27.92
N VAL A 72 -46.04 -15.35 26.95
CA VAL A 72 -45.85 -14.56 25.74
C VAL A 72 -45.92 -13.06 26.12
N GLY A 73 -44.76 -12.40 26.09
CA GLY A 73 -44.66 -10.95 26.16
C GLY A 73 -44.11 -10.44 24.82
N LYS A 74 -44.98 -9.87 23.98
CA LYS A 74 -44.62 -9.17 22.77
C LYS A 74 -43.75 -7.98 23.11
N ARG A 75 -42.45 -8.07 22.82
CA ARG A 75 -41.61 -6.89 22.54
C ARG A 75 -41.64 -6.67 21.03
N THR A 76 -42.38 -5.68 20.58
CA THR A 76 -42.29 -5.11 19.24
C THR A 76 -40.95 -4.42 19.09
N SER A 77 -39.96 -5.17 18.56
CA SER A 77 -38.84 -4.58 17.87
C SER A 77 -39.30 -4.36 16.42
N CYS A 78 -39.50 -3.10 16.02
CA CYS A 78 -39.59 -2.73 14.61
C CYS A 78 -38.25 -2.97 13.97
N SER A 79 -37.98 -4.23 13.54
CA SER A 79 -37.09 -4.49 12.45
C SER A 79 -37.91 -4.30 11.18
N VAL A 80 -37.74 -3.18 10.51
CA VAL A 80 -38.17 -3.05 9.12
C VAL A 80 -37.27 -4.05 8.36
N ALA A 81 -37.87 -5.20 8.01
CA ALA A 81 -37.29 -6.08 7.04
C ALA A 81 -37.36 -5.32 5.70
N ILE A 82 -36.22 -4.81 5.24
CA ILE A 82 -36.07 -4.30 3.88
C ILE A 82 -36.12 -5.55 3.00
N GLU A 83 -37.19 -5.67 2.20
CA GLU A 83 -37.26 -6.70 1.16
C GLU A 83 -36.08 -6.45 0.19
N PRO A 84 -35.37 -7.49 -0.22
CA PRO A 84 -34.33 -7.34 -1.24
C PRO A 84 -34.95 -6.78 -2.52
N PRO A 85 -34.22 -5.93 -3.28
CA PRO A 85 -34.71 -5.38 -4.53
C PRO A 85 -35.08 -6.50 -5.50
N PRO A 86 -36.09 -6.30 -6.35
CA PRO A 86 -36.53 -7.29 -7.32
C PRO A 86 -35.51 -7.38 -8.46
N PHE A 87 -34.39 -8.04 -8.24
CA PHE A 87 -33.55 -8.51 -9.33
C PHE A 87 -34.29 -9.64 -10.05
N ALA A 88 -34.25 -9.64 -11.38
CA ALA A 88 -34.90 -10.64 -12.19
C ALA A 88 -34.51 -12.03 -11.71
N THR A 89 -35.47 -12.78 -11.20
CA THR A 89 -35.33 -14.17 -10.76
C THR A 89 -35.33 -15.09 -11.97
N GLU A 90 -34.23 -15.12 -12.72
CA GLU A 90 -33.81 -16.34 -13.38
C GLU A 90 -32.98 -17.12 -12.37
N GLU A 91 -33.31 -18.44 -12.19
CA GLU A 91 -32.48 -19.32 -11.39
C GLU A 91 -31.04 -19.19 -11.87
N PRO A 92 -30.05 -18.95 -10.97
CA PRO A 92 -28.67 -18.87 -11.38
C PRO A 92 -28.30 -20.22 -12.02
N GLU A 93 -28.09 -20.25 -13.35
CA GLU A 93 -27.20 -21.24 -13.92
C GLU A 93 -25.94 -21.14 -13.06
N MET A 94 -25.51 -22.25 -12.47
CA MET A 94 -24.23 -22.30 -11.75
C MET A 94 -23.13 -22.03 -12.79
N ASP A 95 -22.89 -20.76 -13.05
CA ASP A 95 -21.88 -20.30 -13.97
C ASP A 95 -20.54 -20.58 -13.28
N VAL A 96 -19.86 -21.64 -13.70
CA VAL A 96 -18.49 -21.90 -13.27
C VAL A 96 -17.69 -20.64 -13.58
N PRO A 97 -17.01 -20.02 -12.60
CA PRO A 97 -16.26 -18.79 -12.80
C PRO A 97 -15.33 -18.92 -14.00
N LYS A 98 -15.48 -18.02 -14.98
CA LYS A 98 -14.77 -18.10 -16.24
C LYS A 98 -13.41 -17.42 -16.14
N GLU A 99 -12.34 -18.15 -16.39
CA GLU A 99 -11.01 -17.61 -16.49
C GLU A 99 -10.80 -16.82 -17.79
N ILE A 100 -10.25 -15.64 -17.70
CA ILE A 100 -9.93 -14.71 -18.81
C ILE A 100 -8.42 -14.78 -19.05
N PHE A 101 -8.02 -14.88 -20.33
CA PHE A 101 -6.59 -15.04 -20.69
C PHE A 101 -6.07 -13.86 -21.52
N LEU A 102 -4.83 -13.42 -21.27
CA LEU A 102 -4.15 -12.39 -22.05
C LEU A 102 -4.09 -12.71 -23.57
N LYS A 103 -3.89 -13.97 -23.92
CA LYS A 103 -3.82 -14.43 -25.32
C LYS A 103 -5.15 -14.24 -26.08
N ASP A 104 -6.25 -14.11 -25.38
CA ASP A 104 -7.59 -13.98 -25.95
C ASP A 104 -8.00 -12.50 -26.10
N TYR A 105 -7.08 -11.56 -25.87
CA TYR A 105 -7.36 -10.14 -26.11
C TYR A 105 -7.74 -9.90 -27.56
N MET A 106 -8.86 -9.22 -27.73
CA MET A 106 -9.33 -8.73 -29.03
C MET A 106 -9.56 -7.22 -28.98
N LYS A 107 -9.20 -6.53 -30.05
CA LYS A 107 -9.52 -5.11 -30.21
C LYS A 107 -11.04 -4.93 -30.15
N PRO A 108 -11.52 -3.81 -29.58
CA PRO A 108 -12.94 -3.51 -29.56
C PRO A 108 -13.50 -3.36 -30.98
N ASP A 109 -14.70 -3.91 -31.23
CA ASP A 109 -15.46 -3.67 -32.46
C ASP A 109 -16.07 -2.28 -32.52
N TYR A 110 -16.27 -1.63 -31.38
CA TYR A 110 -16.82 -0.30 -31.22
C TYR A 110 -15.96 0.55 -30.28
N PHE A 111 -15.93 1.84 -30.57
CA PHE A 111 -15.30 2.89 -29.74
C PHE A 111 -16.35 3.90 -29.31
N PHE A 112 -16.15 4.54 -28.18
CA PHE A 112 -17.00 5.59 -27.67
C PHE A 112 -16.29 6.92 -27.78
N ASP A 113 -16.91 7.89 -28.46
CA ASP A 113 -16.30 9.21 -28.65
C ASP A 113 -16.62 10.14 -27.48
N THR A 114 -17.91 10.19 -27.09
CA THR A 114 -18.39 10.96 -25.94
C THR A 114 -19.34 10.13 -25.10
N VAL A 115 -19.36 10.41 -23.80
CA VAL A 115 -20.23 9.81 -22.79
C VAL A 115 -20.82 10.93 -21.95
N ASP A 116 -22.12 11.19 -22.10
CA ASP A 116 -22.84 12.19 -21.33
C ASP A 116 -23.67 11.45 -20.26
N LEU A 117 -23.38 11.69 -19.00
CA LEU A 117 -24.01 11.06 -17.85
C LEU A 117 -24.87 12.08 -17.11
N GLN A 118 -26.10 11.68 -16.76
CA GLN A 118 -26.95 12.44 -15.85
C GLN A 118 -27.36 11.55 -14.68
N PHE A 119 -27.04 11.97 -13.46
CA PHE A 119 -27.37 11.30 -12.21
C PHE A 119 -28.48 12.06 -11.50
N GLN A 120 -29.59 11.40 -11.21
CA GLN A 120 -30.63 11.88 -10.31
C GLN A 120 -30.48 11.12 -8.99
N LEU A 121 -29.69 11.69 -8.08
CA LEU A 121 -29.40 11.06 -6.79
C LEU A 121 -30.62 11.15 -5.86
N GLY A 122 -30.98 10.03 -5.25
CA GLY A 122 -32.08 9.94 -4.32
C GLY A 122 -31.76 9.02 -3.14
N GLU A 123 -32.52 9.18 -2.04
CA GLU A 123 -32.31 8.39 -0.81
C GLU A 123 -32.71 6.91 -0.96
N GLU A 124 -33.70 6.64 -1.81
CA GLU A 124 -34.20 5.28 -2.04
C GLU A 124 -33.51 4.63 -3.25
N LYS A 125 -33.25 5.38 -4.30
CA LYS A 125 -32.67 4.93 -5.56
C LYS A 125 -32.03 6.09 -6.32
N THR A 126 -31.17 5.76 -7.26
CA THR A 126 -30.57 6.70 -8.20
C THR A 126 -30.93 6.31 -9.63
N ILE A 127 -31.33 7.29 -10.45
CA ILE A 127 -31.56 7.12 -11.88
C ILE A 127 -30.34 7.66 -12.62
N VAL A 128 -29.82 6.85 -13.54
CA VAL A 128 -28.67 7.21 -14.39
C VAL A 128 -29.11 7.19 -15.84
N THR A 129 -28.98 8.33 -16.52
CA THR A 129 -29.13 8.43 -17.97
C THR A 129 -27.76 8.55 -18.59
N SER A 130 -27.40 7.62 -19.46
CA SER A 130 -26.15 7.59 -20.22
C SER A 130 -26.43 7.80 -21.69
N LYS A 131 -25.80 8.81 -22.32
CA LYS A 131 -25.86 9.07 -23.78
C LYS A 131 -24.46 8.93 -24.34
N ILE A 132 -24.30 8.01 -25.28
CA ILE A 132 -23.00 7.60 -25.82
C ILE A 132 -22.99 7.80 -27.32
N VAL A 133 -21.97 8.47 -27.85
CA VAL A 133 -21.69 8.46 -29.29
C VAL A 133 -20.80 7.25 -29.58
N VAL A 134 -21.39 6.30 -30.33
CA VAL A 134 -20.75 5.01 -30.65
C VAL A 134 -20.26 5.03 -32.10
N SER A 135 -18.96 4.72 -32.27
CA SER A 135 -18.29 4.64 -33.57
C SER A 135 -17.88 3.21 -33.86
N PRO A 136 -18.29 2.56 -34.95
CA PRO A 136 -17.79 1.23 -35.34
C PRO A 136 -16.31 1.24 -35.62
N GLY A 137 -15.58 0.22 -35.14
CA GLY A 137 -14.15 0.04 -35.39
C GLY A 137 -13.81 -0.19 -36.86
N VAL A 138 -14.72 -0.82 -37.60
CA VAL A 138 -14.65 -0.97 -39.07
C VAL A 138 -15.92 -0.40 -39.66
N LYS A 139 -15.77 0.64 -40.45
CA LYS A 139 -16.92 1.33 -41.09
C LYS A 139 -17.71 0.39 -42.01
N GLY A 140 -19.04 0.41 -41.88
CA GLY A 140 -19.93 -0.42 -42.68
C GLY A 140 -20.05 -1.87 -42.25
N VAL A 141 -19.42 -2.26 -41.14
CA VAL A 141 -19.56 -3.58 -40.52
C VAL A 141 -20.40 -3.44 -39.26
N SER A 142 -21.46 -4.22 -39.15
CA SER A 142 -22.26 -4.34 -37.94
C SER A 142 -21.97 -5.66 -37.24
N ALA A 143 -21.16 -5.58 -36.17
CA ALA A 143 -20.96 -6.67 -35.22
C ALA A 143 -21.96 -6.50 -34.06
N PRO A 144 -22.31 -7.53 -33.31
CA PRO A 144 -23.09 -7.36 -32.09
C PRO A 144 -22.38 -6.45 -31.09
N LEU A 145 -23.06 -5.44 -30.55
CA LEU A 145 -22.54 -4.60 -29.49
C LEU A 145 -22.88 -5.22 -28.14
N VAL A 146 -21.86 -5.62 -27.38
CA VAL A 146 -21.99 -6.17 -26.03
C VAL A 146 -21.54 -5.14 -25.01
N LEU A 147 -22.41 -4.81 -24.07
CA LEU A 147 -22.16 -3.89 -22.96
C LEU A 147 -22.20 -4.69 -21.65
N HIS A 148 -21.20 -4.49 -20.80
CA HIS A 148 -21.17 -5.09 -19.46
C HIS A 148 -22.15 -4.34 -18.56
N GLY A 149 -22.86 -5.07 -17.69
CA GLY A 149 -23.77 -4.50 -16.69
C GLY A 149 -23.90 -5.48 -15.51
N ARG A 150 -23.96 -4.96 -14.29
CA ARG A 150 -24.07 -5.76 -13.07
C ARG A 150 -24.90 -5.00 -12.05
N ASP A 151 -25.84 -5.68 -11.40
CA ASP A 151 -26.71 -5.10 -10.38
C ASP A 151 -27.49 -3.86 -10.86
N LEU A 152 -27.96 -3.88 -12.11
CA LEU A 152 -28.66 -2.79 -12.79
C LEU A 152 -30.11 -3.17 -13.10
N ILE A 153 -31.02 -2.20 -13.00
CA ILE A 153 -32.38 -2.29 -13.58
C ILE A 153 -32.41 -1.42 -14.83
N LEU A 154 -32.62 -2.04 -16.00
CA LEU A 154 -32.77 -1.32 -17.27
C LEU A 154 -34.19 -0.71 -17.36
N LEU A 155 -34.28 0.62 -17.47
CA LEU A 155 -35.57 1.32 -17.61
C LEU A 155 -35.91 1.62 -19.08
N SER A 156 -34.92 2.06 -19.90
CA SER A 156 -35.10 2.26 -21.32
C SER A 156 -33.77 2.19 -22.08
N ILE A 157 -33.87 1.89 -23.38
CA ILE A 157 -32.77 1.93 -24.32
C ILE A 157 -33.22 2.50 -25.66
N LYS A 158 -32.44 3.47 -26.19
CA LYS A 158 -32.76 4.12 -27.47
C LYS A 158 -31.54 4.18 -28.37
N VAL A 159 -31.76 3.96 -29.66
CA VAL A 159 -30.75 4.14 -30.71
C VAL A 159 -31.22 5.27 -31.63
N ASN A 160 -30.38 6.31 -31.79
CA ASN A 160 -30.71 7.54 -32.57
C ASN A 160 -32.05 8.15 -32.15
N GLY A 161 -32.39 8.15 -30.87
CA GLY A 161 -33.59 8.69 -30.29
C GLY A 161 -34.84 7.79 -30.43
N THR A 162 -34.72 6.63 -31.10
CA THR A 162 -35.80 5.64 -31.21
C THR A 162 -35.67 4.58 -30.13
N GLU A 163 -36.72 4.37 -29.36
CA GLU A 163 -36.74 3.32 -28.29
C GLU A 163 -36.79 1.94 -28.95
N LEU A 164 -35.88 1.06 -28.43
CA LEU A 164 -35.78 -0.31 -28.93
C LEU A 164 -36.86 -1.20 -28.28
N LYS A 165 -37.36 -2.14 -29.08
CA LYS A 165 -38.27 -3.18 -28.60
C LYS A 165 -37.46 -4.31 -27.94
N SER A 166 -38.11 -5.07 -27.08
CA SER A 166 -37.52 -6.18 -26.36
C SER A 166 -36.91 -7.27 -27.27
N GLU A 167 -37.35 -7.36 -28.53
CA GLU A 167 -36.77 -8.33 -29.49
C GLU A 167 -35.46 -7.87 -30.14
N GLU A 168 -35.08 -6.57 -30.00
CA GLU A 168 -33.91 -5.96 -30.65
C GLU A 168 -32.67 -6.03 -29.80
N TYR A 169 -32.83 -6.38 -28.50
CA TYR A 169 -31.72 -6.56 -27.58
C TYR A 169 -31.95 -7.73 -26.61
N THR A 170 -30.91 -8.19 -25.98
CA THR A 170 -30.98 -9.17 -24.88
C THR A 170 -30.26 -8.65 -23.65
N VAL A 171 -30.82 -8.93 -22.45
CA VAL A 171 -30.22 -8.57 -21.15
C VAL A 171 -30.11 -9.83 -20.30
N ASN A 172 -28.98 -10.02 -19.64
CA ASN A 172 -28.79 -10.99 -18.59
C ASN A 172 -28.09 -10.36 -17.40
N SER A 173 -27.74 -11.11 -16.38
CA SER A 173 -27.10 -10.63 -15.15
C SER A 173 -25.74 -9.96 -15.35
N ARG A 174 -25.10 -10.12 -16.52
CA ARG A 174 -23.74 -9.63 -16.80
C ARG A 174 -23.66 -8.70 -18.01
N ASN A 175 -24.61 -8.76 -18.94
CA ASN A 175 -24.50 -8.07 -20.22
C ASN A 175 -25.85 -7.59 -20.77
N LEU A 176 -25.76 -6.48 -21.51
CA LEU A 176 -26.77 -6.05 -22.47
C LEU A 176 -26.18 -6.21 -23.88
N ARG A 177 -26.87 -6.88 -24.79
CA ARG A 177 -26.41 -7.17 -26.15
C ARG A 177 -27.40 -6.63 -27.19
N LEU A 178 -26.92 -5.73 -28.06
CA LEU A 178 -27.59 -5.34 -29.30
C LEU A 178 -27.10 -6.26 -30.43
N SER A 179 -28.02 -7.00 -31.05
CA SER A 179 -27.61 -7.99 -32.08
C SER A 179 -27.24 -7.33 -33.40
N THR A 180 -27.89 -6.24 -33.78
CA THR A 180 -27.72 -5.55 -35.06
C THR A 180 -27.71 -4.01 -34.87
N PRO A 181 -26.64 -3.47 -34.23
CA PRO A 181 -26.52 -2.01 -34.11
C PRO A 181 -26.27 -1.37 -35.49
N PRO A 182 -26.45 -0.06 -35.63
CA PRO A 182 -26.16 0.67 -36.88
C PRO A 182 -24.69 0.46 -37.33
N ALA A 183 -24.48 0.36 -38.64
CA ALA A 183 -23.17 0.18 -39.25
C ALA A 183 -22.34 1.49 -39.37
N ASP A 184 -22.96 2.63 -39.15
CA ASP A 184 -22.32 3.95 -39.06
C ASP A 184 -22.39 4.48 -37.64
N VAL A 185 -21.76 5.63 -37.34
CA VAL A 185 -21.82 6.30 -36.04
C VAL A 185 -23.27 6.53 -35.60
N PHE A 186 -23.58 6.19 -34.35
CA PHE A 186 -24.92 6.33 -33.78
C PHE A 186 -24.90 6.79 -32.33
N ASN A 187 -26.03 7.35 -31.89
CA ASN A 187 -26.27 7.72 -30.52
C ASN A 187 -26.98 6.57 -29.78
N LEU A 188 -26.43 6.16 -28.65
CA LEU A 188 -27.02 5.17 -27.75
C LEU A 188 -27.42 5.88 -26.46
N GLU A 189 -28.70 5.82 -26.07
CA GLU A 189 -29.19 6.33 -24.80
C GLU A 189 -29.66 5.13 -23.95
N ILE A 190 -29.17 5.02 -22.72
CA ILE A 190 -29.56 3.97 -21.77
C ILE A 190 -29.94 4.64 -20.46
N VAL A 191 -31.08 4.24 -19.90
CA VAL A 191 -31.52 4.69 -18.58
C VAL A 191 -31.53 3.49 -17.64
N THR A 192 -30.82 3.60 -16.53
CA THR A 192 -30.72 2.57 -15.50
C THR A 192 -31.15 3.09 -14.13
N GLU A 193 -31.66 2.18 -13.31
CA GLU A 193 -31.94 2.42 -11.89
C GLU A 193 -30.98 1.58 -11.04
N ILE A 194 -30.38 2.22 -10.04
CA ILE A 194 -29.42 1.60 -9.11
C ILE A 194 -29.72 1.99 -7.67
N TYR A 195 -29.18 1.22 -6.72
CA TYR A 195 -29.42 1.36 -5.27
C TYR A 195 -28.11 1.55 -4.49
N PRO A 196 -27.46 2.73 -4.54
CA PRO A 196 -26.18 2.99 -3.89
C PRO A 196 -26.18 2.78 -2.38
N GLN A 197 -27.30 3.00 -1.72
CA GLN A 197 -27.50 2.83 -0.26
C GLN A 197 -27.48 1.34 0.17
N LEU A 198 -27.69 0.40 -0.76
CA LEU A 198 -27.64 -1.05 -0.52
C LEU A 198 -26.31 -1.67 -0.96
N ASN A 199 -25.45 -0.89 -1.59
CA ASN A 199 -24.18 -1.35 -2.14
C ASN A 199 -23.13 -1.48 -1.03
N THR A 200 -22.94 -2.67 -0.50
CA THR A 200 -21.93 -2.99 0.52
C THR A 200 -20.60 -3.47 -0.08
N SER A 201 -20.57 -3.83 -1.37
CA SER A 201 -19.34 -4.24 -2.04
C SER A 201 -18.36 -3.07 -2.25
N LEU A 202 -18.85 -1.83 -2.14
CA LEU A 202 -18.08 -0.59 -2.33
C LEU A 202 -17.44 -0.53 -3.74
N GLU A 203 -18.16 -1.00 -4.75
CA GLU A 203 -17.81 -0.94 -6.19
C GLU A 203 -18.91 -0.21 -6.96
N GLY A 204 -18.55 0.62 -7.94
CA GLY A 204 -19.48 1.51 -8.63
C GLY A 204 -19.87 2.68 -7.73
N LEU A 205 -21.14 3.11 -7.77
CA LEU A 205 -21.69 4.17 -6.92
C LEU A 205 -22.22 3.57 -5.60
N TYR A 206 -21.80 4.11 -4.47
CA TYR A 206 -22.24 3.67 -3.14
C TYR A 206 -22.31 4.84 -2.14
N LYS A 207 -22.77 4.59 -0.92
CA LYS A 207 -22.79 5.58 0.17
C LYS A 207 -21.77 5.22 1.24
N SER A 208 -20.92 6.18 1.61
CA SER A 208 -20.00 6.13 2.76
C SER A 208 -20.39 7.22 3.75
N THR A 209 -20.75 6.84 4.98
CA THR A 209 -21.19 7.77 6.04
C THR A 209 -22.22 8.82 5.59
N GLY A 210 -23.15 8.40 4.71
CA GLY A 210 -24.21 9.26 4.19
C GLY A 210 -23.88 10.01 2.90
N ASN A 211 -22.64 10.14 2.49
CA ASN A 211 -22.21 10.76 1.25
C ASN A 211 -22.16 9.74 0.10
N PHE A 212 -22.53 10.14 -1.11
CA PHE A 212 -22.30 9.33 -2.32
C PHE A 212 -20.86 9.44 -2.76
N CYS A 213 -20.26 8.31 -3.14
CA CYS A 213 -18.96 8.25 -3.79
C CYS A 213 -18.85 7.04 -4.71
N THR A 214 -17.85 7.06 -5.60
CA THR A 214 -17.63 6.00 -6.58
C THR A 214 -16.31 5.30 -6.37
N GLN A 215 -16.26 4.00 -6.73
CA GLN A 215 -15.05 3.25 -7.04
C GLN A 215 -15.27 2.44 -8.30
N CYS A 216 -14.64 2.84 -9.41
CA CYS A 216 -14.86 2.22 -10.71
C CYS A 216 -13.74 1.28 -11.14
N GLU A 217 -12.55 1.35 -10.59
CA GLU A 217 -11.45 0.42 -10.86
C GLU A 217 -11.62 -0.89 -10.04
N ALA A 218 -11.43 -2.08 -10.66
CA ALA A 218 -11.13 -2.32 -12.07
C ALA A 218 -12.38 -2.29 -12.96
N GLU A 219 -13.51 -2.84 -12.51
CA GLU A 219 -14.72 -3.14 -13.31
C GLU A 219 -16.01 -2.66 -12.62
N GLY A 220 -15.93 -1.56 -11.85
CA GLY A 220 -17.06 -1.01 -11.09
C GLY A 220 -17.99 -0.10 -11.90
N PHE A 221 -17.55 0.46 -13.02
CA PHE A 221 -18.39 1.36 -13.83
C PHE A 221 -19.63 0.63 -14.37
N ARG A 222 -19.52 -0.68 -14.67
CA ARG A 222 -20.64 -1.54 -15.11
C ARG A 222 -21.74 -1.72 -14.06
N LYS A 223 -21.52 -1.28 -12.81
CA LYS A 223 -22.55 -1.24 -11.75
C LYS A 223 -23.29 0.11 -11.70
N ILE A 224 -22.97 1.03 -12.61
CA ILE A 224 -23.60 2.35 -12.73
C ILE A 224 -24.52 2.38 -13.96
N THR A 225 -24.02 1.95 -15.11
CA THR A 225 -24.75 1.85 -16.37
C THR A 225 -24.14 0.75 -17.24
N TYR A 226 -24.89 0.30 -18.27
CA TYR A 226 -24.34 -0.64 -19.25
C TYR A 226 -23.27 0.03 -20.11
N PHE A 227 -22.08 -0.56 -20.18
CA PHE A 227 -20.90 0.03 -20.81
C PHE A 227 -19.93 -1.01 -21.35
N GLN A 228 -19.10 -0.69 -22.36
CA GLN A 228 -17.91 -1.48 -22.65
C GLN A 228 -16.85 -1.13 -21.61
N ASP A 229 -16.94 -1.74 -20.44
CA ASP A 229 -16.16 -1.44 -19.25
C ASP A 229 -14.79 -2.13 -19.32
N ARG A 230 -13.89 -1.49 -20.12
CA ARG A 230 -12.52 -1.95 -20.36
C ARG A 230 -11.60 -0.76 -20.62
N PRO A 231 -10.31 -0.83 -20.28
CA PRO A 231 -9.44 0.36 -20.28
C PRO A 231 -9.06 0.91 -21.66
N ASP A 232 -9.20 0.15 -22.72
CA ASP A 232 -8.95 0.61 -24.10
C ASP A 232 -10.16 1.31 -24.76
N ILE A 233 -11.28 1.42 -24.06
CA ILE A 233 -12.43 2.25 -24.46
C ILE A 233 -12.30 3.62 -23.79
N MET A 234 -11.72 4.57 -24.52
CA MET A 234 -11.46 5.92 -24.03
C MET A 234 -12.40 6.93 -24.68
N ALA A 235 -13.13 7.67 -23.87
CA ALA A 235 -14.10 8.67 -24.29
C ALA A 235 -13.92 10.00 -23.54
N LYS A 236 -14.49 11.09 -24.06
CA LYS A 236 -14.69 12.33 -23.31
C LYS A 236 -15.98 12.22 -22.49
N TYR A 237 -15.94 12.70 -21.26
CA TYR A 237 -17.08 12.60 -20.35
C TYR A 237 -17.62 13.96 -19.97
N THR A 238 -18.95 14.08 -19.99
CA THR A 238 -19.69 15.09 -19.24
C THR A 238 -20.50 14.41 -18.14
N CYS A 239 -20.68 15.06 -17.02
CA CYS A 239 -21.42 14.52 -15.88
C CYS A 239 -22.29 15.61 -15.25
N CYS A 240 -23.60 15.45 -15.34
CA CYS A 240 -24.58 16.26 -14.64
C CYS A 240 -25.08 15.51 -13.41
N ILE A 241 -24.92 16.12 -12.22
CA ILE A 241 -25.33 15.55 -10.95
C ILE A 241 -26.49 16.40 -10.41
N GLU A 242 -27.64 15.79 -10.17
CA GLU A 242 -28.81 16.40 -9.52
C GLU A 242 -29.04 15.77 -8.17
N ALA A 243 -29.18 16.57 -7.11
CA ALA A 243 -29.41 16.09 -5.73
C ALA A 243 -30.20 17.08 -4.89
N ASP A 244 -30.66 16.63 -3.72
CA ASP A 244 -31.17 17.50 -2.66
C ASP A 244 -30.06 18.42 -2.17
N LYS A 245 -30.29 19.75 -2.24
CA LYS A 245 -29.27 20.76 -1.91
C LYS A 245 -28.93 20.79 -0.41
N THR A 246 -29.86 20.40 0.43
CA THR A 246 -29.64 20.40 1.89
C THR A 246 -28.82 19.20 2.32
N LEU A 247 -29.10 18.03 1.75
CA LEU A 247 -28.42 16.79 2.07
C LEU A 247 -27.04 16.70 1.38
N TYR A 248 -26.93 17.21 0.16
CA TYR A 248 -25.74 17.10 -0.69
C TYR A 248 -25.33 18.46 -1.26
N PRO A 249 -24.86 19.41 -0.43
CA PRO A 249 -24.49 20.76 -0.90
C PRO A 249 -23.27 20.77 -1.82
N VAL A 250 -22.44 19.73 -1.81
CA VAL A 250 -21.26 19.59 -2.65
C VAL A 250 -21.49 18.48 -3.67
N LEU A 251 -21.31 18.81 -4.97
CA LEU A 251 -21.44 17.89 -6.10
C LEU A 251 -20.17 17.94 -6.94
N LEU A 252 -19.40 16.86 -6.99
CA LEU A 252 -18.09 16.81 -7.65
C LEU A 252 -18.05 15.69 -8.69
N SER A 253 -17.37 15.94 -9.82
CA SER A 253 -16.99 14.93 -10.79
C SER A 253 -15.64 15.29 -11.44
N ASN A 254 -15.21 14.51 -12.45
CA ASN A 254 -13.96 14.71 -13.15
C ASN A 254 -13.96 16.00 -13.99
N GLY A 255 -12.78 16.62 -14.14
CA GLY A 255 -12.56 17.74 -15.05
C GLY A 255 -12.91 19.10 -14.46
N ASN A 256 -13.59 19.92 -15.25
CA ASN A 256 -13.92 21.31 -14.91
C ASN A 256 -15.42 21.45 -14.64
N LEU A 257 -15.77 22.27 -13.66
CA LEU A 257 -17.16 22.67 -13.41
C LEU A 257 -17.58 23.68 -14.50
N ILE A 258 -18.56 23.29 -15.31
CA ILE A 258 -19.06 24.10 -16.44
C ILE A 258 -20.24 24.96 -16.02
N GLU A 259 -21.17 24.37 -15.27
CA GLU A 259 -22.42 25.03 -14.87
C GLU A 259 -22.90 24.43 -13.56
N GLN A 260 -23.58 25.24 -12.77
CA GLN A 260 -24.31 24.79 -11.57
C GLN A 260 -25.50 25.71 -11.30
N GLY A 261 -26.53 25.23 -10.66
CA GLY A 261 -27.72 26.00 -10.35
C GLY A 261 -28.75 25.30 -9.52
N ASP A 262 -29.77 26.05 -9.10
CA ASP A 262 -30.86 25.53 -8.32
C ASP A 262 -31.95 24.95 -9.26
N LEU A 263 -32.58 23.86 -8.77
CA LEU A 263 -33.71 23.21 -9.41
C LEU A 263 -34.95 23.31 -8.52
N GLU A 264 -36.13 23.06 -9.12
CA GLU A 264 -37.37 23.00 -8.34
C GLU A 264 -37.35 21.88 -7.28
N GLY A 265 -38.10 22.02 -6.20
CA GLY A 265 -38.23 21.03 -5.14
C GLY A 265 -37.04 20.95 -4.17
N GLY A 266 -36.25 22.03 -4.05
CA GLY A 266 -35.11 22.06 -3.12
C GLY A 266 -33.87 21.32 -3.63
N LYS A 267 -33.88 20.95 -4.90
CA LYS A 267 -32.72 20.32 -5.56
C LYS A 267 -31.79 21.35 -6.19
N HIS A 268 -30.61 20.90 -6.53
CA HIS A 268 -29.64 21.65 -7.32
C HIS A 268 -28.86 20.69 -8.24
N TYR A 269 -28.10 21.28 -9.17
CA TYR A 269 -27.24 20.50 -10.07
C TYR A 269 -25.86 21.10 -10.23
N ALA A 270 -24.93 20.26 -10.69
CA ALA A 270 -23.60 20.63 -11.16
C ALA A 270 -23.29 19.85 -12.44
N LEU A 271 -22.84 20.55 -13.49
CA LEU A 271 -22.39 19.99 -14.75
C LEU A 271 -20.89 20.07 -14.83
N TRP A 272 -20.23 18.94 -15.00
CA TRP A 272 -18.78 18.77 -15.11
C TRP A 272 -18.41 18.27 -16.50
N GLU A 273 -17.25 18.68 -17.02
CA GLU A 273 -16.69 18.20 -18.27
C GLU A 273 -15.21 17.87 -18.10
N ASP A 274 -14.82 16.64 -18.45
CA ASP A 274 -13.42 16.27 -18.58
C ASP A 274 -13.00 16.42 -20.05
N PRO A 275 -12.09 17.36 -20.38
CA PRO A 275 -11.70 17.61 -21.76
C PRO A 275 -10.81 16.49 -22.34
N PHE A 276 -10.25 15.63 -21.50
CA PHE A 276 -9.38 14.52 -21.92
C PHE A 276 -10.20 13.24 -22.09
N LYS A 277 -9.84 12.44 -23.10
CA LYS A 277 -10.36 11.07 -23.21
C LYS A 277 -9.80 10.22 -22.08
N LYS A 278 -10.67 9.49 -21.39
CA LYS A 278 -10.30 8.55 -20.34
C LYS A 278 -11.12 7.27 -20.41
N PRO A 279 -10.61 6.13 -19.92
CA PRO A 279 -11.39 4.93 -19.71
C PRO A 279 -12.39 5.10 -18.56
N SER A 280 -13.39 4.22 -18.52
CA SER A 280 -14.47 4.22 -17.52
C SER A 280 -13.98 4.05 -16.08
N TYR A 281 -12.88 3.35 -15.85
CA TYR A 281 -12.38 3.12 -14.50
C TYR A 281 -11.90 4.41 -13.80
N LEU A 282 -11.58 5.46 -14.54
CA LEU A 282 -11.19 6.77 -14.03
C LEU A 282 -12.36 7.71 -13.75
N PHE A 283 -13.58 7.29 -14.04
CA PHE A 283 -14.77 8.07 -13.73
C PHE A 283 -14.98 8.16 -12.21
N ALA A 284 -15.28 9.36 -11.73
CA ALA A 284 -15.63 9.58 -10.34
C ALA A 284 -16.79 10.57 -10.18
N LEU A 285 -17.59 10.32 -9.13
CA LEU A 285 -18.66 11.19 -8.66
C LEU A 285 -18.65 11.19 -7.14
N VAL A 286 -18.74 12.37 -6.54
CA VAL A 286 -18.96 12.55 -5.09
C VAL A 286 -20.06 13.56 -4.86
N ALA A 287 -21.02 13.23 -3.96
CA ALA A 287 -22.02 14.16 -3.49
C ALA A 287 -22.19 14.05 -1.97
N GLY A 288 -22.09 15.17 -1.25
CA GLY A 288 -22.09 15.07 0.22
C GLY A 288 -22.05 16.40 0.96
N GLN A 289 -22.08 16.26 2.29
CA GLN A 289 -21.83 17.37 3.23
C GLN A 289 -20.33 17.41 3.56
N LEU A 290 -19.58 18.18 2.80
CA LEU A 290 -18.14 18.27 2.89
C LEU A 290 -17.70 19.73 3.02
N ASP A 291 -16.66 19.94 3.82
CA ASP A 291 -15.91 21.18 3.89
C ASP A 291 -14.61 21.06 3.09
N CYS A 292 -14.08 22.21 2.65
CA CYS A 292 -12.94 22.25 1.76
C CYS A 292 -11.74 22.96 2.38
N ARG A 293 -10.57 22.34 2.33
CA ARG A 293 -9.29 23.04 2.39
C ARG A 293 -8.90 23.46 0.99
N ASP A 294 -8.89 24.76 0.72
CA ASP A 294 -8.57 25.36 -0.57
C ASP A 294 -7.17 25.95 -0.54
N ASP A 295 -6.38 25.69 -1.58
CA ASP A 295 -5.01 26.19 -1.78
C ASP A 295 -4.71 26.25 -3.29
N SER A 296 -3.51 26.58 -3.69
CA SER A 296 -3.11 26.62 -5.10
C SER A 296 -1.65 26.26 -5.31
N PHE A 297 -1.33 25.87 -6.53
CA PHE A 297 0.02 25.63 -7.00
C PHE A 297 0.24 26.36 -8.33
N VAL A 298 1.36 27.06 -8.45
CA VAL A 298 1.77 27.69 -9.71
C VAL A 298 2.76 26.76 -10.40
N THR A 299 2.36 26.26 -11.57
CA THR A 299 3.16 25.32 -12.37
C THR A 299 4.39 25.98 -12.98
N CYS A 300 5.30 25.16 -13.52
CA CYS A 300 6.52 25.65 -14.19
C CYS A 300 6.24 26.56 -15.40
N SER A 301 5.09 26.39 -16.07
CA SER A 301 4.65 27.29 -17.17
C SER A 301 3.98 28.58 -16.67
N GLY A 302 3.77 28.73 -15.35
CA GLY A 302 3.13 29.88 -14.73
C GLY A 302 1.60 29.78 -14.62
N ARG A 303 1.00 28.63 -14.90
CA ARG A 303 -0.44 28.37 -14.75
C ARG A 303 -0.76 28.15 -13.27
N ASN A 304 -1.87 28.71 -12.80
CA ASN A 304 -2.33 28.51 -11.43
C ASN A 304 -3.34 27.37 -11.38
N VAL A 305 -3.03 26.34 -10.58
CA VAL A 305 -3.91 25.17 -10.36
C VAL A 305 -4.53 25.31 -8.98
N ALA A 306 -5.87 25.26 -8.91
CA ALA A 306 -6.59 25.20 -7.63
C ALA A 306 -6.47 23.78 -7.03
N LEU A 307 -6.10 23.73 -5.73
CA LEU A 307 -5.95 22.48 -5.01
C LEU A 307 -6.99 22.40 -3.89
N ARG A 308 -7.79 21.35 -3.86
CA ARG A 308 -8.89 21.22 -2.92
C ARG A 308 -8.90 19.85 -2.24
N ILE A 309 -8.99 19.86 -0.91
CA ILE A 309 -9.19 18.63 -0.12
C ILE A 309 -10.54 18.72 0.58
N TRP A 310 -11.43 17.80 0.24
CA TRP A 310 -12.79 17.74 0.74
C TRP A 310 -12.93 16.66 1.81
N THR A 311 -13.50 17.03 2.96
CA THR A 311 -13.68 16.11 4.09
C THR A 311 -14.83 16.62 4.97
N PRO A 312 -15.41 15.80 5.86
CA PRO A 312 -16.31 16.31 6.91
C PRO A 312 -15.63 17.40 7.74
N ALA A 313 -16.42 18.39 8.18
CA ALA A 313 -15.95 19.60 8.87
C ALA A 313 -14.98 19.34 10.04
N GLN A 314 -15.25 18.30 10.84
CA GLN A 314 -14.44 17.95 12.00
C GLN A 314 -13.03 17.46 11.64
N ASP A 315 -12.84 16.95 10.43
CA ASP A 315 -11.55 16.40 9.97
C ASP A 315 -10.73 17.40 9.15
N LEU A 316 -11.30 18.56 8.80
CA LEU A 316 -10.63 19.59 7.99
C LEU A 316 -9.27 20.03 8.58
N PRO A 317 -9.09 20.20 9.89
CA PRO A 317 -7.78 20.55 10.48
C PRO A 317 -6.68 19.51 10.20
N LYS A 318 -7.03 18.24 10.04
CA LYS A 318 -6.10 17.11 9.83
C LYS A 318 -5.62 16.96 8.38
N THR A 319 -6.03 17.83 7.45
CA THR A 319 -5.69 17.73 6.01
C THR A 319 -4.42 18.48 5.60
N ALA A 320 -3.77 19.19 6.53
CA ALA A 320 -2.64 20.07 6.22
C ALA A 320 -1.44 19.32 5.61
N HIS A 321 -1.12 18.13 6.12
CA HIS A 321 -0.01 17.34 5.62
C HIS A 321 -0.27 16.77 4.21
N ALA A 322 -1.50 16.37 3.92
CA ALA A 322 -1.87 15.92 2.57
C ALA A 322 -1.76 17.06 1.54
N MET A 323 -2.16 18.28 1.90
CA MET A 323 -1.96 19.46 1.03
C MET A 323 -0.47 19.78 0.80
N TYR A 324 0.35 19.69 1.85
CA TYR A 324 1.80 19.79 1.70
C TYR A 324 2.35 18.71 0.74
N SER A 325 1.92 17.46 0.92
CA SER A 325 2.35 16.31 0.12
C SER A 325 1.99 16.46 -1.36
N LEU A 326 0.79 16.94 -1.65
CA LEU A 326 0.33 17.22 -3.02
C LEU A 326 1.21 18.29 -3.70
N LYS A 327 1.44 19.42 -3.02
CA LYS A 327 2.31 20.49 -3.55
C LYS A 327 3.74 20.03 -3.76
N ALA A 328 4.26 19.20 -2.85
CA ALA A 328 5.60 18.61 -2.97
C ALA A 328 5.68 17.64 -4.17
N ALA A 329 4.64 16.82 -4.39
CA ALA A 329 4.57 15.88 -5.51
C ALA A 329 4.51 16.62 -6.85
N MET A 330 3.67 17.65 -6.97
CA MET A 330 3.58 18.50 -8.17
C MET A 330 4.94 19.11 -8.52
N LYS A 331 5.59 19.71 -7.53
CA LYS A 331 6.90 20.32 -7.71
C LYS A 331 7.96 19.29 -8.12
N TRP A 332 8.01 18.15 -7.45
CA TRP A 332 8.98 17.10 -7.73
C TRP A 332 8.81 16.53 -9.14
N ASP A 333 7.58 16.34 -9.61
CA ASP A 333 7.30 15.81 -10.94
C ASP A 333 7.77 16.77 -12.05
N GLU A 334 7.57 18.09 -11.85
CA GLU A 334 8.09 19.12 -12.74
C GLU A 334 9.63 19.15 -12.75
N GLU A 335 10.27 19.04 -11.57
CA GLU A 335 11.74 19.15 -11.46
C GLU A 335 12.46 17.89 -11.94
N VAL A 336 11.93 16.69 -11.61
CA VAL A 336 12.59 15.41 -11.89
C VAL A 336 12.21 14.85 -13.24
N PHE A 337 10.93 14.91 -13.63
CA PHE A 337 10.43 14.35 -14.89
C PHE A 337 10.00 15.41 -15.90
N GLY A 338 9.94 16.69 -15.55
CA GLY A 338 9.47 17.76 -16.43
C GLY A 338 8.00 17.62 -16.79
N LEU A 339 7.22 16.99 -15.92
CA LEU A 339 5.81 16.69 -16.15
C LEU A 339 4.95 17.69 -15.41
N GLU A 340 4.19 18.47 -16.15
CA GLU A 340 3.27 19.48 -15.64
C GLU A 340 1.87 18.89 -15.50
N TYR A 341 1.13 19.28 -14.47
CA TYR A 341 -0.30 18.94 -14.33
C TYR A 341 -1.10 19.62 -15.42
N ASP A 342 -2.09 18.95 -15.98
CA ASP A 342 -2.75 19.30 -17.25
C ASP A 342 -4.15 19.92 -17.10
N LEU A 343 -4.67 20.08 -15.88
CA LEU A 343 -5.94 20.75 -15.58
C LEU A 343 -5.74 21.94 -14.63
N ASP A 344 -6.75 22.79 -14.46
CA ASP A 344 -6.70 23.97 -13.59
C ASP A 344 -7.23 23.71 -12.16
N LEU A 345 -7.68 22.48 -11.90
CA LEU A 345 -8.24 22.04 -10.64
C LEU A 345 -7.78 20.62 -10.30
N PHE A 346 -7.39 20.40 -9.06
CA PHE A 346 -7.10 19.07 -8.48
C PHE A 346 -7.89 18.90 -7.17
N ASN A 347 -8.76 17.91 -7.11
CA ASN A 347 -9.56 17.58 -5.95
C ASN A 347 -9.06 16.28 -5.31
N ILE A 348 -9.02 16.26 -3.98
CA ILE A 348 -8.93 15.06 -3.15
C ILE A 348 -10.20 14.99 -2.31
N VAL A 349 -10.84 13.83 -2.27
CA VAL A 349 -11.99 13.56 -1.41
C VAL A 349 -11.66 12.46 -0.42
N VAL A 350 -11.96 12.68 0.84
CA VAL A 350 -11.69 11.76 1.95
C VAL A 350 -12.93 10.93 2.27
N VAL A 351 -12.80 9.60 2.21
CA VAL A 351 -13.89 8.67 2.54
C VAL A 351 -13.42 7.63 3.57
N PRO A 352 -14.23 7.30 4.59
CA PRO A 352 -13.85 6.31 5.60
C PRO A 352 -14.07 4.86 5.14
N ASP A 353 -15.01 4.61 4.23
CA ASP A 353 -15.33 3.27 3.73
C ASP A 353 -14.84 3.14 2.28
N PHE A 354 -13.69 2.49 2.10
CA PHE A 354 -13.01 2.36 0.82
C PHE A 354 -12.22 1.06 0.77
N ASN A 355 -12.35 0.29 -0.32
CA ASN A 355 -11.68 -1.00 -0.45
C ASN A 355 -10.18 -0.88 -0.65
N MET A 356 -9.74 0.19 -1.29
CA MET A 356 -8.34 0.47 -1.63
C MET A 356 -7.73 1.51 -0.69
N GLY A 357 -6.48 1.88 -0.91
CA GLY A 357 -5.84 2.99 -0.21
C GLY A 357 -6.31 4.34 -0.73
N ALA A 358 -6.23 4.52 -2.04
CA ALA A 358 -6.71 5.66 -2.76
C ALA A 358 -7.00 5.29 -4.22
N MET A 359 -7.45 6.25 -5.03
CA MET A 359 -7.77 6.08 -6.45
C MET A 359 -7.48 7.37 -7.21
N GLU A 360 -6.76 7.24 -8.30
CA GLU A 360 -6.25 8.31 -9.16
C GLU A 360 -7.28 8.91 -10.13
N ASN A 361 -8.58 8.80 -9.89
CA ASN A 361 -9.62 9.35 -10.78
C ASN A 361 -9.25 10.75 -11.25
N LYS A 362 -9.25 10.98 -12.57
CA LYS A 362 -8.76 12.21 -13.19
C LYS A 362 -9.34 13.45 -12.53
N SER A 363 -8.50 14.30 -11.94
CA SER A 363 -8.80 15.53 -11.21
C SER A 363 -9.68 15.40 -9.94
N LEU A 364 -10.15 14.20 -9.60
CA LEU A 364 -10.98 13.92 -8.42
C LEU A 364 -10.51 12.63 -7.75
N ASN A 365 -9.34 12.68 -7.12
CA ASN A 365 -8.81 11.52 -6.41
C ASN A 365 -9.63 11.25 -5.15
N ILE A 366 -9.92 9.96 -4.90
CA ILE A 366 -10.66 9.52 -3.72
C ILE A 366 -9.72 8.73 -2.82
N PHE A 367 -9.65 9.12 -1.55
CA PHE A 367 -8.72 8.57 -0.57
C PHE A 367 -9.43 7.99 0.63
N GLN A 368 -8.96 6.84 1.07
CA GLN A 368 -9.28 6.36 2.39
C GLN A 368 -8.73 7.33 3.45
N SER A 369 -9.54 7.66 4.45
CA SER A 369 -9.25 8.71 5.43
C SER A 369 -7.90 8.57 6.14
N ARG A 370 -7.41 7.35 6.40
CA ARG A 370 -6.11 7.12 7.03
C ARG A 370 -4.91 7.61 6.19
N LEU A 371 -5.11 7.85 4.88
CA LEU A 371 -4.08 8.29 3.94
C LEU A 371 -4.18 9.78 3.58
N VAL A 372 -4.98 10.54 4.33
CA VAL A 372 -5.10 11.99 4.22
C VAL A 372 -5.03 12.66 5.58
N LEU A 373 -5.72 12.08 6.60
CA LEU A 373 -5.95 12.74 7.87
C LEU A 373 -4.79 12.48 8.85
N ALA A 374 -4.10 13.54 9.23
CA ALA A 374 -3.02 13.49 10.20
C ALA A 374 -2.97 14.73 11.10
N SER A 375 -2.81 14.48 12.39
CA SER A 375 -2.33 15.46 13.36
C SER A 375 -1.26 14.81 14.24
N PRO A 376 -0.38 15.59 14.91
CA PRO A 376 0.64 15.01 15.77
C PRO A 376 0.09 14.09 16.86
N GLU A 377 -1.14 14.36 17.33
CA GLU A 377 -1.79 13.61 18.39
C GLU A 377 -2.42 12.31 17.91
N THR A 378 -2.77 12.19 16.62
CA THR A 378 -3.55 11.06 16.08
C THR A 378 -2.80 10.20 15.08
N ALA A 379 -1.74 10.72 14.47
CA ALA A 379 -0.97 10.06 13.43
C ALA A 379 0.50 9.86 13.84
N THR A 380 1.04 8.69 13.50
CA THR A 380 2.44 8.35 13.71
C THR A 380 3.33 8.88 12.56
N ASP A 381 4.65 8.92 12.76
CA ASP A 381 5.61 9.23 11.68
C ASP A 381 5.40 8.33 10.46
N GLY A 382 5.08 7.06 10.69
CA GLY A 382 4.73 6.12 9.63
C GLY A 382 3.46 6.50 8.87
N ASP A 383 2.43 7.02 9.56
CA ASP A 383 1.22 7.53 8.90
C ASP A 383 1.53 8.78 8.06
N TYR A 384 2.33 9.71 8.57
CA TYR A 384 2.77 10.89 7.83
C TYR A 384 3.56 10.51 6.57
N ALA A 385 4.49 9.55 6.68
CA ALA A 385 5.26 9.05 5.55
C ALA A 385 4.37 8.32 4.52
N ALA A 386 3.37 7.55 4.99
CA ALA A 386 2.41 6.89 4.11
C ALA A 386 1.53 7.89 3.35
N ILE A 387 1.06 8.96 4.01
CA ILE A 387 0.30 10.03 3.37
C ILE A 387 1.16 10.71 2.29
N LEU A 388 2.41 11.06 2.60
CA LEU A 388 3.33 11.64 1.62
C LEU A 388 3.48 10.75 0.38
N GLY A 389 3.75 9.47 0.59
CA GLY A 389 3.96 8.50 -0.49
C GLY A 389 2.71 8.28 -1.33
N VAL A 390 1.53 8.07 -0.72
CA VAL A 390 0.29 7.75 -1.45
C VAL A 390 -0.28 8.99 -2.13
N VAL A 391 -0.23 10.18 -1.53
CA VAL A 391 -0.62 11.42 -2.22
C VAL A 391 0.27 11.66 -3.45
N GLY A 392 1.58 11.37 -3.33
CA GLY A 392 2.48 11.38 -4.48
C GLY A 392 2.11 10.34 -5.53
N HIS A 393 1.84 9.10 -5.12
CA HIS A 393 1.44 8.00 -5.99
C HIS A 393 0.21 8.37 -6.86
N GLU A 394 -0.88 8.82 -6.23
CA GLU A 394 -2.11 9.19 -6.95
C GLU A 394 -1.91 10.41 -7.86
N TYR A 395 -1.10 11.37 -7.43
CA TYR A 395 -0.73 12.49 -8.30
C TYR A 395 0.08 12.04 -9.52
N PHE A 396 1.08 11.16 -9.34
CA PHE A 396 1.94 10.69 -10.43
C PHE A 396 1.18 9.87 -11.46
N HIS A 397 0.11 9.20 -11.06
CA HIS A 397 -0.78 8.53 -11.99
C HIS A 397 -1.37 9.46 -13.05
N ASN A 398 -1.42 10.77 -12.84
CA ASN A 398 -1.90 11.68 -13.88
C ASN A 398 -1.21 11.47 -15.23
N TRP A 399 0.09 11.19 -15.22
CA TRP A 399 0.87 10.84 -16.40
C TRP A 399 1.03 9.32 -16.57
N THR A 400 1.38 8.59 -15.52
CA THR A 400 1.64 7.15 -15.57
C THR A 400 0.42 6.33 -15.14
N GLY A 401 -0.65 6.42 -15.93
CA GLY A 401 -1.93 5.73 -15.70
C GLY A 401 -3.10 6.42 -16.39
N ASN A 402 -3.21 7.76 -16.27
CA ASN A 402 -4.33 8.50 -16.80
C ASN A 402 -4.10 9.00 -18.24
N ARG A 403 -3.01 9.71 -18.48
CA ARG A 403 -2.65 10.17 -19.83
C ARG A 403 -2.12 9.06 -20.71
N VAL A 404 -1.27 8.19 -20.16
CA VAL A 404 -0.89 6.92 -20.78
C VAL A 404 -1.49 5.81 -19.94
N THR A 405 -2.47 5.09 -20.46
CA THR A 405 -3.22 4.07 -19.72
C THR A 405 -2.94 2.65 -20.21
N CYS A 406 -3.49 1.65 -19.53
CA CYS A 406 -3.34 0.24 -19.88
C CYS A 406 -4.27 -0.14 -21.04
N ARG A 407 -3.78 -0.94 -22.00
CA ARG A 407 -4.61 -1.51 -23.06
C ARG A 407 -5.67 -2.47 -22.52
N ASP A 408 -5.28 -3.29 -21.56
CA ASP A 408 -6.12 -4.28 -20.88
C ASP A 408 -5.61 -4.48 -19.46
N TRP A 409 -6.38 -5.14 -18.61
CA TRP A 409 -6.03 -5.30 -17.19
C TRP A 409 -4.79 -6.16 -16.93
N PHE A 410 -4.35 -6.98 -17.90
CA PHE A 410 -3.08 -7.68 -17.76
C PHE A 410 -1.88 -6.72 -17.71
N GLN A 411 -2.01 -5.54 -18.32
CA GLN A 411 -0.97 -4.52 -18.32
C GLN A 411 -0.92 -3.69 -17.02
N LEU A 412 -1.65 -4.05 -15.97
CA LEU A 412 -1.80 -3.27 -14.74
C LEU A 412 -0.47 -2.77 -14.16
N THR A 413 0.59 -3.60 -14.17
CA THR A 413 1.91 -3.22 -13.67
C THR A 413 2.53 -2.04 -14.46
N LEU A 414 2.07 -1.80 -15.69
CA LEU A 414 2.53 -0.67 -16.50
C LEU A 414 2.20 0.67 -15.84
N LYS A 415 1.04 0.77 -15.20
CA LYS A 415 0.70 1.96 -14.40
C LYS A 415 1.19 1.82 -12.95
N GLU A 416 0.90 0.72 -12.29
CA GLU A 416 1.15 0.55 -10.86
C GLU A 416 2.63 0.39 -10.53
N GLY A 417 3.34 -0.51 -11.22
CA GLY A 417 4.76 -0.72 -11.00
C GLY A 417 5.59 0.54 -11.30
N LEU A 418 5.25 1.26 -12.38
CA LEU A 418 5.92 2.52 -12.74
C LEU A 418 5.61 3.62 -11.71
N THR A 419 4.38 3.73 -11.24
CA THR A 419 3.99 4.78 -10.29
C THR A 419 4.51 4.48 -8.89
N VAL A 420 4.53 3.22 -8.43
CA VAL A 420 5.22 2.82 -7.18
C VAL A 420 6.71 3.15 -7.24
N PHE A 421 7.38 2.87 -8.36
CA PHE A 421 8.77 3.30 -8.53
C PHE A 421 8.93 4.82 -8.36
N ARG A 422 8.02 5.60 -8.93
CA ARG A 422 8.06 7.08 -8.83
C ARG A 422 7.78 7.57 -7.41
N ASP A 423 6.81 6.98 -6.70
CA ASP A 423 6.52 7.36 -5.32
C ASP A 423 7.65 6.97 -4.36
N GLN A 424 8.35 5.85 -4.61
CA GLN A 424 9.55 5.45 -3.88
C GLN A 424 10.70 6.44 -4.07
N GLU A 425 10.94 6.89 -5.30
CA GLU A 425 11.97 7.89 -5.59
C GLU A 425 11.62 9.26 -4.99
N PHE A 426 10.36 9.68 -5.09
CA PHE A 426 9.84 10.89 -4.46
C PHE A 426 10.02 10.88 -2.94
N SER A 427 9.57 9.80 -2.29
CA SER A 427 9.72 9.64 -0.85
C SER A 427 11.19 9.58 -0.41
N SER A 428 12.06 9.00 -1.25
CA SER A 428 13.52 8.96 -1.03
C SER A 428 14.16 10.35 -1.11
N ASP A 429 13.74 11.18 -2.07
CA ASP A 429 14.29 12.53 -2.26
C ASP A 429 13.83 13.51 -1.16
N LEU A 430 12.64 13.29 -0.57
CA LEU A 430 12.13 14.12 0.52
C LEU A 430 12.52 13.62 1.92
N GLY A 431 13.04 12.40 2.03
CA GLY A 431 13.45 11.76 3.28
C GLY A 431 14.89 11.23 3.24
N CYS A 432 15.11 10.04 3.78
CA CYS A 432 16.40 9.34 3.73
C CYS A 432 16.34 8.19 2.72
N ARG A 433 17.13 8.28 1.64
CA ARG A 433 17.16 7.26 0.58
C ARG A 433 17.49 5.87 1.08
N THR A 434 18.45 5.74 1.98
CA THR A 434 18.86 4.47 2.55
C THR A 434 17.75 3.83 3.36
N VAL A 435 17.12 4.59 4.25
CA VAL A 435 16.03 4.10 5.10
C VAL A 435 14.81 3.73 4.27
N LYS A 436 14.45 4.56 3.28
CA LYS A 436 13.36 4.26 2.35
C LYS A 436 13.65 2.98 1.56
N ARG A 437 14.87 2.82 1.03
CA ARG A 437 15.25 1.61 0.29
C ARG A 437 15.20 0.35 1.16
N ILE A 438 15.66 0.43 2.40
CA ILE A 438 15.54 -0.66 3.38
C ILE A 438 14.07 -1.04 3.61
N ALA A 439 13.20 -0.05 3.74
CA ALA A 439 11.76 -0.28 3.93
C ALA A 439 11.12 -0.96 2.71
N ASP A 440 11.43 -0.49 1.49
CA ASP A 440 10.88 -1.04 0.24
C ASP A 440 11.35 -2.50 0.03
N VAL A 441 12.63 -2.78 0.22
CA VAL A 441 13.16 -4.14 0.11
C VAL A 441 12.62 -5.06 1.20
N SER A 442 12.44 -4.55 2.42
CA SER A 442 11.81 -5.33 3.50
C SER A 442 10.37 -5.70 3.14
N LYS A 443 9.58 -4.75 2.59
CA LYS A 443 8.22 -4.99 2.10
C LYS A 443 8.19 -6.06 1.00
N LEU A 444 9.10 -5.95 0.03
CA LEU A 444 9.25 -6.92 -1.04
C LEU A 444 9.51 -8.34 -0.49
N ARG A 445 10.47 -8.48 0.44
CA ARG A 445 10.86 -9.78 1.00
C ARG A 445 9.78 -10.38 1.91
N ILE A 446 9.12 -9.56 2.72
CA ILE A 446 8.10 -10.04 3.67
C ILE A 446 6.80 -10.46 2.98
N TYR A 447 6.39 -9.75 1.93
CA TYR A 447 5.10 -9.96 1.29
C TYR A 447 5.18 -10.53 -0.12
N GLN A 448 6.06 -10.01 -0.97
CA GLN A 448 6.10 -10.38 -2.38
C GLN A 448 6.83 -11.71 -2.63
N PHE A 449 7.97 -11.95 -1.97
CA PHE A 449 8.68 -13.23 -2.11
C PHE A 449 7.82 -14.42 -1.67
N PRO A 450 7.09 -14.35 -0.56
CA PRO A 450 6.12 -15.39 -0.22
C PRO A 450 5.00 -15.57 -1.25
N GLN A 451 4.48 -14.50 -1.84
CA GLN A 451 3.47 -14.58 -2.89
C GLN A 451 4.03 -15.24 -4.15
N ASP A 452 5.25 -14.90 -4.54
CA ASP A 452 5.93 -15.42 -5.73
C ASP A 452 6.37 -16.90 -5.60
N ALA A 453 6.33 -17.45 -4.39
CA ALA A 453 6.60 -18.86 -4.07
C ALA A 453 5.35 -19.65 -3.66
N GLY A 454 4.17 -19.03 -3.73
CA GLY A 454 2.90 -19.63 -3.29
C GLY A 454 2.02 -20.11 -4.45
N PRO A 455 0.82 -20.63 -4.14
CA PRO A 455 -0.13 -21.11 -5.16
C PRO A 455 -0.71 -20.00 -6.01
N MET A 456 -0.66 -18.75 -5.53
CA MET A 456 -1.08 -17.56 -6.27
C MET A 456 0.08 -16.87 -6.98
N ALA A 457 1.25 -17.52 -7.13
CA ALA A 457 2.37 -16.95 -7.86
C ALA A 457 1.99 -16.64 -9.30
N HIS A 458 2.28 -15.43 -9.74
CA HIS A 458 2.01 -14.93 -11.09
C HIS A 458 3.10 -13.94 -11.52
N PRO A 459 3.32 -13.77 -12.82
CA PRO A 459 4.20 -12.71 -13.31
C PRO A 459 3.64 -11.33 -12.97
N ILE A 460 4.47 -10.28 -13.03
CA ILE A 460 3.99 -8.90 -12.90
C ILE A 460 2.93 -8.55 -13.95
N ARG A 461 2.93 -9.24 -15.10
CA ARG A 461 1.87 -9.28 -16.10
C ARG A 461 1.24 -10.67 -16.10
N PRO A 462 0.13 -10.87 -15.36
CA PRO A 462 -0.53 -12.17 -15.27
C PRO A 462 -0.94 -12.72 -16.64
N HIS A 463 -1.03 -14.04 -16.78
CA HIS A 463 -1.51 -14.69 -18.00
C HIS A 463 -3.01 -14.88 -18.04
N SER A 464 -3.62 -14.97 -16.86
CA SER A 464 -5.06 -15.18 -16.69
C SER A 464 -5.54 -14.67 -15.34
N TYR A 465 -6.83 -14.42 -15.24
CA TYR A 465 -7.54 -14.12 -13.98
C TYR A 465 -9.00 -14.55 -14.10
N ILE A 466 -9.63 -14.82 -12.97
CA ILE A 466 -11.09 -14.97 -12.84
C ILE A 466 -11.66 -13.60 -12.46
N LYS A 467 -11.14 -12.99 -11.40
CA LYS A 467 -11.55 -11.65 -10.95
C LYS A 467 -10.34 -10.72 -10.86
N MET A 468 -10.36 -9.64 -11.63
CA MET A 468 -9.21 -8.73 -11.72
C MET A 468 -8.81 -8.13 -10.38
N ASP A 469 -9.76 -7.86 -9.48
CA ASP A 469 -9.50 -7.30 -8.15
C ASP A 469 -8.48 -8.10 -7.31
N ASN A 470 -8.37 -9.41 -7.58
CA ASN A 470 -7.40 -10.29 -6.89
C ASN A 470 -5.96 -10.09 -7.36
N PHE A 471 -5.74 -9.34 -8.43
CA PHE A 471 -4.42 -9.10 -9.03
C PHE A 471 -3.82 -7.72 -8.73
N TYR A 472 -4.48 -6.94 -7.86
CA TYR A 472 -3.89 -5.75 -7.21
C TYR A 472 -2.96 -6.23 -6.08
N THR A 473 -1.81 -6.77 -6.47
CA THR A 473 -0.93 -7.56 -5.61
C THR A 473 0.43 -6.91 -5.41
N VAL A 474 1.12 -7.27 -4.35
CA VAL A 474 2.52 -6.85 -4.14
C VAL A 474 3.45 -7.31 -5.27
N THR A 475 3.09 -8.32 -6.06
CA THR A 475 3.81 -8.71 -7.27
C THR A 475 3.67 -7.65 -8.36
N VAL A 476 2.45 -7.23 -8.68
CA VAL A 476 2.17 -6.22 -9.72
C VAL A 476 2.76 -4.86 -9.33
N TYR A 477 2.65 -4.46 -8.06
CA TYR A 477 3.07 -3.17 -7.51
C TYR A 477 4.57 -3.15 -7.18
N GLU A 478 5.00 -3.92 -6.19
CA GLU A 478 6.35 -3.82 -5.63
C GLU A 478 7.40 -4.50 -6.53
N LYS A 479 7.16 -5.74 -7.00
CA LYS A 479 8.05 -6.36 -7.97
C LYS A 479 8.02 -5.62 -9.31
N GLY A 480 6.86 -5.08 -9.72
CA GLY A 480 6.73 -4.18 -10.86
C GLY A 480 7.65 -2.96 -10.76
N ALA A 481 7.65 -2.29 -9.60
CA ALA A 481 8.55 -1.16 -9.32
C ALA A 481 10.04 -1.56 -9.37
N GLU A 482 10.39 -2.75 -8.86
CA GLU A 482 11.75 -3.26 -8.96
C GLU A 482 12.18 -3.52 -10.40
N VAL A 483 11.28 -4.00 -11.26
CA VAL A 483 11.55 -4.18 -12.70
C VAL A 483 11.80 -2.82 -13.36
N VAL A 484 11.02 -1.80 -13.02
CA VAL A 484 11.26 -0.42 -13.49
C VAL A 484 12.60 0.10 -12.96
N ARG A 485 12.93 -0.15 -11.71
CA ARG A 485 14.21 0.24 -11.09
C ARG A 485 15.42 -0.38 -11.82
N MET A 486 15.29 -1.60 -12.31
CA MET A 486 16.37 -2.23 -13.09
C MET A 486 16.71 -1.46 -14.37
N TYR A 487 15.73 -0.84 -15.07
CA TYR A 487 16.03 0.06 -16.19
C TYR A 487 16.89 1.25 -15.74
N LYS A 488 16.52 1.90 -14.61
CA LYS A 488 17.31 2.99 -14.05
C LYS A 488 18.73 2.55 -13.65
N THR A 489 18.85 1.36 -13.09
CA THR A 489 20.15 0.76 -12.71
C THR A 489 21.04 0.56 -13.93
N MET A 490 20.48 0.08 -15.04
CA MET A 490 21.24 -0.20 -16.27
C MET A 490 21.58 1.04 -17.07
N PHE A 491 20.66 2.00 -17.19
CA PHE A 491 20.82 3.17 -18.04
C PHE A 491 21.29 4.43 -17.30
N GLY A 492 21.32 4.37 -15.96
CA GLY A 492 21.56 5.54 -15.11
C GLY A 492 20.38 6.52 -15.16
N ALA A 493 20.43 7.58 -14.33
CA ALA A 493 19.35 8.55 -14.24
C ALA A 493 19.06 9.25 -15.59
N SER A 494 20.09 9.63 -16.34
CA SER A 494 19.94 10.32 -17.63
C SER A 494 19.33 9.43 -18.70
N GLY A 495 19.76 8.16 -18.79
CA GLY A 495 19.22 7.21 -19.77
C GLY A 495 17.79 6.82 -19.45
N PHE A 496 17.47 6.63 -18.19
CA PHE A 496 16.09 6.37 -17.74
C PHE A 496 15.17 7.55 -18.07
N ARG A 497 15.61 8.79 -17.82
CA ARG A 497 14.85 10.00 -18.17
C ARG A 497 14.57 10.09 -19.66
N LYS A 498 15.55 9.81 -20.53
CA LYS A 498 15.34 9.76 -22.00
C LYS A 498 14.30 8.73 -22.40
N GLY A 499 14.31 7.56 -21.73
CA GLY A 499 13.31 6.52 -21.96
C GLY A 499 11.91 6.98 -21.59
N MET A 500 11.74 7.64 -20.44
CA MET A 500 10.47 8.21 -19.99
C MET A 500 9.98 9.29 -20.95
N ASP A 501 10.83 10.23 -21.36
CA ASP A 501 10.47 11.28 -22.30
C ASP A 501 9.96 10.69 -23.63
N LEU A 502 10.65 9.65 -24.17
CA LEU A 502 10.24 8.98 -25.38
C LEU A 502 8.92 8.20 -25.22
N TYR A 503 8.70 7.57 -24.05
CA TYR A 503 7.46 6.88 -23.72
C TYR A 503 6.26 7.84 -23.75
N PHE A 504 6.35 8.98 -23.09
CA PHE A 504 5.29 9.99 -23.11
C PHE A 504 5.12 10.61 -24.50
N GLN A 505 6.21 10.90 -25.20
CA GLN A 505 6.13 11.45 -26.56
C GLN A 505 5.39 10.53 -27.54
N ARG A 506 5.57 9.21 -27.39
CA ARG A 506 4.96 8.20 -28.28
C ARG A 506 3.51 7.90 -27.94
N HIS A 507 3.18 7.93 -26.66
CA HIS A 507 1.99 7.26 -26.14
C HIS A 507 1.02 8.15 -25.37
N ASP A 508 1.25 9.45 -25.30
CA ASP A 508 0.31 10.37 -24.66
C ASP A 508 -1.09 10.24 -25.28
N GLY A 509 -2.11 10.07 -24.42
CA GLY A 509 -3.51 9.86 -24.82
C GLY A 509 -3.82 8.46 -25.39
N GLN A 510 -2.96 7.48 -25.17
CA GLN A 510 -3.13 6.11 -25.66
C GLN A 510 -3.25 5.08 -24.54
N ALA A 511 -3.87 3.95 -24.87
CA ALA A 511 -3.91 2.72 -24.05
C ALA A 511 -2.90 1.72 -24.61
N VAL A 512 -1.85 1.38 -23.84
CA VAL A 512 -0.65 0.71 -24.32
C VAL A 512 -0.26 -0.52 -23.49
N THR A 513 0.82 -1.18 -23.89
CA THR A 513 1.31 -2.43 -23.31
C THR A 513 2.66 -2.27 -22.60
N CYS A 514 3.07 -3.27 -21.85
CA CYS A 514 4.39 -3.33 -21.23
C CYS A 514 5.51 -3.35 -22.29
N GLU A 515 5.27 -3.93 -23.47
CA GLU A 515 6.21 -3.92 -24.59
C GLU A 515 6.44 -2.52 -25.15
N ASP A 516 5.44 -1.65 -25.15
CA ASP A 516 5.59 -0.26 -25.60
C ASP A 516 6.51 0.53 -24.66
N PHE A 517 6.41 0.31 -23.34
CA PHE A 517 7.33 0.89 -22.37
C PHE A 517 8.76 0.34 -22.54
N TYR A 518 8.90 -0.99 -22.67
CA TYR A 518 10.19 -1.62 -22.93
C TYR A 518 10.86 -1.07 -24.19
N ALA A 519 10.10 -0.93 -25.29
CA ALA A 519 10.60 -0.39 -26.55
C ALA A 519 11.08 1.06 -26.39
N ALA A 520 10.32 1.90 -25.69
CA ALA A 520 10.72 3.28 -25.43
C ALA A 520 12.03 3.36 -24.64
N MET A 521 12.18 2.53 -23.59
CA MET A 521 13.41 2.46 -22.79
C MET A 521 14.62 2.01 -23.60
N CYS A 522 14.47 0.99 -24.43
CA CYS A 522 15.56 0.46 -25.29
C CYS A 522 15.93 1.44 -26.39
N ASP A 523 14.95 1.98 -27.12
CA ASP A 523 15.19 2.85 -28.28
C ASP A 523 15.85 4.18 -27.87
N ALA A 524 15.39 4.80 -26.76
CA ALA A 524 15.97 6.04 -26.26
C ALA A 524 17.44 5.90 -25.87
N ASN A 525 17.88 4.69 -25.52
CA ASN A 525 19.24 4.40 -25.08
C ASN A 525 20.05 3.62 -26.13
N ASN A 526 19.50 3.38 -27.32
CA ASN A 526 20.09 2.54 -28.36
C ASN A 526 20.62 1.21 -27.80
N ALA A 527 19.82 0.57 -26.94
CA ALA A 527 20.18 -0.61 -26.16
C ALA A 527 19.37 -1.83 -26.58
N GLN A 528 19.95 -3.00 -26.33
CA GLN A 528 19.28 -4.29 -26.46
C GLN A 528 19.36 -4.99 -25.11
N LEU A 529 18.22 -5.39 -24.56
CA LEU A 529 18.12 -6.11 -23.29
C LEU A 529 17.54 -7.51 -23.56
N PRO A 530 18.36 -8.46 -24.04
CA PRO A 530 17.86 -9.80 -24.35
C PRO A 530 17.31 -10.47 -23.10
N ASN A 531 16.19 -11.16 -23.24
CA ASN A 531 15.48 -11.86 -22.16
C ASN A 531 14.92 -10.96 -21.04
N PHE A 532 15.02 -9.63 -21.13
CA PHE A 532 14.50 -8.76 -20.07
C PHE A 532 12.97 -8.84 -19.94
N LEU A 533 12.25 -9.07 -21.04
CA LEU A 533 10.79 -9.26 -21.02
C LEU A 533 10.34 -10.50 -20.24
N GLN A 534 11.26 -11.40 -19.87
CA GLN A 534 10.96 -12.50 -18.95
C GLN A 534 10.49 -11.99 -17.57
N TRP A 535 10.96 -10.82 -17.12
CA TRP A 535 10.47 -10.22 -15.88
C TRP A 535 8.96 -9.93 -15.90
N TYR A 536 8.38 -9.69 -17.09
CA TYR A 536 6.95 -9.46 -17.27
C TYR A 536 6.14 -10.74 -17.46
N SER A 537 6.76 -11.84 -17.88
CA SER A 537 6.04 -13.06 -18.29
C SER A 537 6.37 -14.30 -17.44
N GLN A 538 7.39 -14.25 -16.59
CA GLN A 538 7.81 -15.37 -15.76
C GLN A 538 7.69 -15.04 -14.29
N ALA A 539 6.94 -15.87 -13.55
CA ALA A 539 6.80 -15.81 -12.09
C ALA A 539 8.00 -16.45 -11.37
N GLY A 540 8.09 -16.27 -10.08
CA GLY A 540 9.12 -16.83 -9.23
C GLY A 540 10.28 -15.87 -8.99
N THR A 541 10.86 -15.95 -7.79
CA THR A 541 11.99 -15.12 -7.37
C THR A 541 13.29 -15.83 -7.68
N PRO A 542 14.15 -15.27 -8.56
CA PRO A 542 15.44 -15.89 -8.88
C PRO A 542 16.35 -15.93 -7.63
N THR A 543 17.08 -17.04 -7.48
CA THR A 543 18.23 -17.15 -6.56
C THR A 543 19.50 -17.00 -7.36
N VAL A 544 20.34 -16.02 -7.00
CA VAL A 544 21.66 -15.81 -7.56
C VAL A 544 22.70 -16.33 -6.59
N LYS A 545 23.39 -17.40 -6.98
CA LYS A 545 24.52 -17.95 -6.26
C LYS A 545 25.81 -17.33 -6.76
N VAL A 546 26.66 -16.86 -5.84
CA VAL A 546 27.94 -16.22 -6.15
C VAL A 546 29.06 -16.97 -5.46
N VAL A 547 30.09 -17.33 -6.24
CA VAL A 547 31.33 -17.92 -5.75
C VAL A 547 32.48 -17.04 -6.20
N SER A 548 33.30 -16.60 -5.23
CA SER A 548 34.42 -15.70 -5.47
C SER A 548 35.76 -16.44 -5.52
N SER A 549 36.71 -15.96 -6.32
CA SER A 549 38.09 -16.43 -6.27
C SER A 549 39.09 -15.31 -6.50
N TYR A 550 40.30 -15.41 -5.92
CA TYR A 550 41.35 -14.43 -6.07
C TYR A 550 42.71 -15.10 -6.33
N ASP A 551 43.36 -14.68 -7.42
CA ASP A 551 44.75 -15.07 -7.71
C ASP A 551 45.73 -13.90 -7.48
N PRO A 552 46.53 -13.92 -6.43
CA PRO A 552 47.46 -12.85 -6.11
C PRO A 552 48.59 -12.72 -7.13
N SER A 553 48.91 -13.79 -7.87
CA SER A 553 50.01 -13.79 -8.82
C SER A 553 49.67 -13.01 -10.11
N SER A 554 48.42 -13.08 -10.55
CA SER A 554 47.91 -12.36 -11.70
C SER A 554 47.13 -11.10 -11.33
N GLN A 555 46.91 -10.86 -10.04
CA GLN A 555 46.03 -9.78 -9.52
C GLN A 555 44.64 -9.84 -10.15
N ILE A 556 44.08 -11.04 -10.25
CA ILE A 556 42.76 -11.30 -10.80
C ILE A 556 41.84 -11.70 -9.70
N PHE A 557 40.66 -11.02 -9.64
CA PHE A 557 39.52 -11.43 -8.84
C PHE A 557 38.40 -11.85 -9.76
N SER A 558 37.76 -12.98 -9.51
CA SER A 558 36.60 -13.43 -10.30
C SER A 558 35.38 -13.71 -9.42
N LEU A 559 34.21 -13.43 -10.02
CA LEU A 559 32.89 -13.77 -9.50
C LEU A 559 32.22 -14.70 -10.50
N LYS A 560 31.95 -15.93 -10.08
CA LYS A 560 31.14 -16.89 -10.83
C LYS A 560 29.71 -16.83 -10.29
N LEU A 561 28.77 -16.41 -11.14
CA LEU A 561 27.36 -16.27 -10.85
C LEU A 561 26.58 -17.41 -11.48
N THR A 562 25.65 -18.00 -10.73
CA THR A 562 24.69 -19.01 -11.20
C THR A 562 23.30 -18.58 -10.77
N GLN A 563 22.31 -18.68 -11.66
CA GLN A 563 20.93 -18.35 -11.33
C GLN A 563 20.00 -19.55 -11.45
N GLU A 564 19.04 -19.58 -10.56
CA GLU A 564 17.95 -20.56 -10.55
C GLU A 564 16.63 -19.86 -10.22
N VAL A 565 15.60 -20.14 -11.03
CA VAL A 565 14.23 -19.68 -10.76
C VAL A 565 13.39 -20.91 -10.42
N PRO A 566 12.74 -20.95 -9.24
CA PRO A 566 11.96 -22.11 -8.83
C PRO A 566 10.71 -22.29 -9.72
N PRO A 567 10.23 -23.53 -9.93
CA PRO A 567 8.94 -23.79 -10.55
C PRO A 567 7.81 -23.08 -9.83
N THR A 568 6.82 -22.60 -10.59
CA THR A 568 5.60 -21.96 -10.05
C THR A 568 4.37 -22.53 -10.76
N PRO A 569 3.16 -22.37 -10.22
CA PRO A 569 1.95 -22.85 -10.87
C PRO A 569 1.87 -22.41 -12.35
N GLY A 570 1.57 -23.35 -13.22
CA GLY A 570 1.51 -23.11 -14.67
C GLY A 570 2.86 -22.90 -15.38
N GLN A 571 3.97 -22.80 -14.64
CA GLN A 571 5.31 -22.55 -15.18
C GLN A 571 6.36 -23.48 -14.55
N PRO A 572 6.34 -24.78 -14.86
CA PRO A 572 7.27 -25.77 -14.28
C PRO A 572 8.71 -25.64 -14.81
N VAL A 573 8.89 -25.06 -15.99
CA VAL A 573 10.20 -24.80 -16.60
C VAL A 573 10.46 -23.32 -16.65
N LYS A 574 11.69 -22.93 -16.28
CA LYS A 574 12.10 -21.53 -16.18
C LYS A 574 13.31 -21.24 -17.06
N GLU A 575 13.26 -20.08 -17.71
CA GLU A 575 14.36 -19.55 -18.50
C GLU A 575 15.23 -18.60 -17.65
N PRO A 576 16.53 -18.46 -17.96
CA PRO A 576 17.39 -17.49 -17.29
C PRO A 576 16.90 -16.06 -17.45
N MET A 577 16.92 -15.30 -16.36
CA MET A 577 16.54 -13.89 -16.31
C MET A 577 17.75 -13.00 -16.69
N PHE A 578 17.47 -11.81 -17.20
CA PHE A 578 18.45 -10.74 -17.28
C PHE A 578 18.52 -10.02 -15.92
N ILE A 579 19.62 -10.18 -15.18
CA ILE A 579 19.78 -9.67 -13.81
C ILE A 579 20.91 -8.63 -13.76
N PRO A 580 20.63 -7.34 -13.53
CA PRO A 580 21.68 -6.34 -13.28
C PRO A 580 22.20 -6.50 -11.84
N VAL A 581 23.46 -6.86 -11.70
CA VAL A 581 24.13 -7.05 -10.40
C VAL A 581 25.12 -5.93 -10.17
N ALA A 582 24.76 -4.94 -9.34
CA ALA A 582 25.67 -3.86 -8.96
C ALA A 582 26.71 -4.37 -7.95
N VAL A 583 27.99 -4.16 -8.23
CA VAL A 583 29.11 -4.71 -7.46
C VAL A 583 30.17 -3.66 -7.19
N GLY A 584 30.66 -3.62 -5.96
CA GLY A 584 31.89 -2.96 -5.54
C GLY A 584 32.86 -3.96 -4.90
N LEU A 585 34.13 -3.63 -4.84
CA LEU A 585 35.17 -4.41 -4.17
C LEU A 585 35.75 -3.59 -3.03
N VAL A 586 35.72 -4.12 -1.80
CA VAL A 586 36.20 -3.42 -0.61
C VAL A 586 37.58 -3.98 -0.21
N ASP A 587 38.56 -3.11 -0.02
CA ASP A 587 39.92 -3.45 0.37
C ASP A 587 40.03 -3.80 1.87
N SER A 588 41.17 -4.32 2.29
CA SER A 588 41.42 -4.69 3.68
C SER A 588 41.32 -3.53 4.69
N THR A 589 41.37 -2.30 4.22
CA THR A 589 41.20 -1.07 5.04
C THR A 589 39.74 -0.59 5.15
N GLY A 590 38.81 -1.22 4.44
CA GLY A 590 37.40 -0.84 4.41
C GLY A 590 37.06 0.24 3.39
N LYS A 591 37.87 0.41 2.35
CA LYS A 591 37.62 1.37 1.27
C LYS A 591 37.32 0.65 -0.04
N ASP A 592 36.53 1.30 -0.87
CA ASP A 592 36.28 0.80 -2.22
C ASP A 592 37.54 0.84 -3.08
N MET A 593 37.78 -0.26 -3.79
CA MET A 593 38.84 -0.36 -4.76
C MET A 593 38.40 0.23 -6.11
N PRO A 594 39.28 0.93 -6.83
CA PRO A 594 38.99 1.38 -8.18
C PRO A 594 38.93 0.18 -9.15
N LEU A 595 37.83 0.08 -9.88
CA LEU A 595 37.60 -0.93 -10.90
C LEU A 595 38.04 -0.40 -12.25
N THR A 596 38.92 -1.14 -12.94
CA THR A 596 39.53 -0.70 -14.22
C THR A 596 38.90 -1.38 -15.43
N SER A 597 38.72 -2.69 -15.34
CA SER A 597 38.16 -3.50 -16.42
C SER A 597 37.56 -4.80 -15.92
N ILE A 598 36.53 -5.26 -16.65
CA ILE A 598 35.90 -6.56 -16.45
C ILE A 598 35.99 -7.35 -17.76
N TYR A 599 36.29 -8.63 -17.62
CA TYR A 599 36.22 -9.57 -18.70
C TYR A 599 35.08 -10.55 -18.43
N SER A 600 34.18 -10.68 -19.39
CA SER A 600 33.12 -11.67 -19.37
C SER A 600 32.74 -12.04 -20.79
N ASP A 601 32.37 -13.29 -21.02
CA ASP A 601 31.85 -13.81 -22.29
C ASP A 601 32.75 -13.48 -23.51
N GLY A 602 34.07 -13.61 -23.33
CA GLY A 602 35.04 -13.31 -24.39
C GLY A 602 35.30 -11.81 -24.61
N THR A 603 34.63 -10.92 -23.88
CA THR A 603 34.72 -9.46 -24.08
C THR A 603 35.37 -8.79 -22.88
N LEU A 604 36.35 -7.91 -23.14
CA LEU A 604 36.93 -7.01 -22.14
C LEU A 604 36.21 -5.66 -22.20
N GLN A 605 35.60 -5.30 -21.12
CA GLN A 605 34.98 -3.98 -20.94
C GLN A 605 35.91 -3.11 -20.08
N THR A 606 36.31 -1.96 -20.61
CA THR A 606 37.00 -0.91 -19.82
C THR A 606 35.93 -0.06 -19.12
N LEU A 607 36.09 0.14 -17.82
CA LEU A 607 35.07 0.80 -16.99
C LEU A 607 35.25 2.33 -16.91
N SER A 608 36.46 2.84 -17.06
CA SER A 608 36.74 4.27 -17.04
C SER A 608 37.02 4.77 -18.46
N SER A 609 36.16 5.65 -18.99
CA SER A 609 36.36 6.30 -20.27
C SER A 609 36.91 7.73 -20.17
N ASP A 610 36.78 8.36 -19.02
CA ASP A 610 37.15 9.78 -18.73
C ASP A 610 38.29 9.93 -17.71
N GLY A 611 38.89 8.81 -17.33
CA GLY A 611 40.00 8.77 -16.36
C GLY A 611 39.55 8.92 -14.88
N GLN A 612 38.28 8.99 -14.61
CA GLN A 612 37.77 8.98 -13.23
C GLN A 612 37.68 7.52 -12.72
N PRO A 613 37.99 7.28 -11.44
CA PRO A 613 37.89 5.94 -10.87
C PRO A 613 36.43 5.52 -10.73
N VAL A 614 36.11 4.30 -11.18
CA VAL A 614 34.80 3.65 -10.99
C VAL A 614 34.93 2.72 -9.79
N PHE A 615 34.03 2.86 -8.82
CA PHE A 615 34.02 2.05 -7.58
C PHE A 615 32.86 1.06 -7.52
N THR A 616 31.82 1.29 -8.30
CA THR A 616 30.66 0.40 -8.45
C THR A 616 30.37 0.22 -9.92
N THR A 617 30.16 -1.03 -10.34
CA THR A 617 29.78 -1.37 -11.71
C THR A 617 28.58 -2.29 -11.72
N VAL A 618 27.84 -2.33 -12.84
CA VAL A 618 26.67 -3.20 -13.01
C VAL A 618 27.01 -4.34 -13.95
N LEU A 619 27.07 -5.55 -13.40
CA LEU A 619 27.24 -6.77 -14.19
C LEU A 619 25.90 -7.13 -14.85
N GLN A 620 25.92 -7.35 -16.16
CA GLN A 620 24.74 -7.79 -16.91
C GLN A 620 24.69 -9.33 -16.94
N PHE A 621 24.14 -9.94 -15.92
CA PHE A 621 24.04 -11.40 -15.81
C PHE A 621 22.84 -11.93 -16.60
N LYS A 622 23.09 -12.71 -17.67
CA LYS A 622 22.09 -13.08 -18.69
C LYS A 622 21.92 -14.59 -18.86
N LYS A 623 22.88 -15.38 -18.42
CA LYS A 623 22.96 -16.81 -18.63
C LYS A 623 22.64 -17.56 -17.36
N LYS A 624 22.38 -18.87 -17.44
CA LYS A 624 22.25 -19.73 -16.28
C LYS A 624 23.50 -19.69 -15.39
N GLU A 625 24.67 -19.59 -16.01
CA GLU A 625 25.98 -19.47 -15.35
C GLU A 625 26.85 -18.51 -16.16
N GLU A 626 27.55 -17.61 -15.47
CA GLU A 626 28.46 -16.64 -16.09
C GLU A 626 29.58 -16.25 -15.11
N GLU A 627 30.80 -16.01 -15.64
CA GLU A 627 31.95 -15.58 -14.87
C GLU A 627 32.36 -14.15 -15.23
N PHE A 628 32.57 -13.32 -14.22
CA PHE A 628 33.03 -11.94 -14.33
C PHE A 628 34.41 -11.79 -13.70
N ILE A 629 35.40 -11.39 -14.50
CA ILE A 629 36.79 -11.34 -14.12
C ILE A 629 37.28 -9.89 -14.03
N PHE A 630 37.66 -9.47 -12.82
CA PHE A 630 38.21 -8.15 -12.52
C PHE A 630 39.73 -8.24 -12.56
N LYS A 631 40.38 -7.33 -13.30
CA LYS A 631 41.84 -7.27 -13.44
C LYS A 631 42.41 -6.11 -12.62
N ASN A 632 43.72 -6.23 -12.29
CA ASN A 632 44.47 -5.24 -11.52
C ASN A 632 43.91 -5.04 -10.10
N ILE A 633 43.56 -6.13 -9.43
CA ILE A 633 43.09 -6.14 -8.05
C ILE A 633 44.31 -6.49 -7.17
N PRO A 634 44.88 -5.54 -6.41
CA PRO A 634 46.16 -5.68 -5.77
C PRO A 634 46.18 -6.63 -4.54
N GLU A 635 45.00 -6.81 -3.90
CA GLU A 635 44.84 -7.71 -2.75
C GLU A 635 43.46 -8.40 -2.81
N ARG A 636 43.23 -9.45 -1.99
CA ARG A 636 41.94 -10.11 -1.91
C ARG A 636 40.90 -9.14 -1.39
N PRO A 637 39.89 -8.76 -2.20
CA PRO A 637 38.81 -7.89 -1.74
C PRO A 637 37.73 -8.68 -1.02
N VAL A 638 36.87 -7.94 -0.30
CA VAL A 638 35.52 -8.43 0.07
C VAL A 638 34.52 -7.85 -0.92
N PRO A 639 33.81 -8.67 -1.73
CA PRO A 639 32.86 -8.14 -2.69
C PRO A 639 31.58 -7.64 -2.00
N SER A 640 31.18 -6.43 -2.33
CA SER A 640 29.88 -5.84 -1.99
C SER A 640 28.92 -6.08 -3.14
N LEU A 641 27.98 -7.02 -2.96
CA LEU A 641 27.14 -7.58 -4.03
C LEU A 641 25.71 -7.00 -3.97
N LEU A 642 25.06 -6.79 -5.11
CA LEU A 642 23.74 -6.20 -5.25
C LEU A 642 23.62 -4.83 -4.55
N ARG A 643 24.60 -3.96 -4.71
CA ARG A 643 24.58 -2.60 -4.12
C ARG A 643 23.26 -1.89 -4.42
N GLY A 644 22.68 -1.28 -3.38
CA GLY A 644 21.37 -0.64 -3.44
C GLY A 644 20.21 -1.61 -3.79
N TYR A 645 20.44 -2.93 -3.68
CA TYR A 645 19.52 -3.99 -4.09
C TYR A 645 19.13 -3.87 -5.58
N SER A 646 20.11 -3.98 -6.46
CA SER A 646 20.02 -3.70 -7.89
C SER A 646 19.06 -4.61 -8.68
N ALA A 647 18.59 -5.71 -8.11
CA ALA A 647 17.59 -6.60 -8.70
C ALA A 647 16.78 -7.35 -7.63
N PRO A 648 15.49 -7.69 -7.89
CA PRO A 648 14.62 -8.40 -6.95
C PRO A 648 14.92 -9.90 -6.93
N VAL A 649 16.04 -10.29 -6.32
CA VAL A 649 16.55 -11.67 -6.27
C VAL A 649 16.94 -12.06 -4.84
N ARG A 650 17.00 -13.37 -4.59
CA ARG A 650 17.67 -13.92 -3.42
C ARG A 650 19.17 -14.06 -3.72
N LEU A 651 20.01 -13.61 -2.84
CA LEU A 651 21.47 -13.74 -2.97
C LEU A 651 21.97 -14.86 -2.04
N ASP A 652 22.66 -15.83 -2.62
CA ASP A 652 23.43 -16.87 -1.93
C ASP A 652 24.92 -16.68 -2.27
N SER A 653 25.72 -16.27 -1.31
CA SER A 653 27.13 -15.96 -1.50
C SER A 653 28.03 -16.77 -0.57
N ASP A 654 29.28 -16.99 -1.01
CA ASP A 654 30.33 -17.64 -0.26
C ASP A 654 31.00 -16.74 0.79
N LEU A 655 30.42 -15.56 1.07
CA LEU A 655 30.92 -14.65 2.11
C LEU A 655 30.93 -15.32 3.47
N SER A 656 32.09 -15.32 4.10
CA SER A 656 32.24 -15.82 5.44
C SER A 656 31.57 -14.91 6.47
N GLU A 657 31.36 -15.43 7.69
CA GLU A 657 30.87 -14.61 8.81
C GLU A 657 31.81 -13.40 9.07
N SER A 658 33.12 -13.58 8.90
CA SER A 658 34.09 -12.49 9.03
C SER A 658 33.93 -11.42 7.94
N ASP A 659 33.67 -11.82 6.68
CA ASP A 659 33.44 -10.89 5.58
C ASP A 659 32.15 -10.11 5.79
N LEU A 660 31.09 -10.75 6.32
CA LEU A 660 29.83 -10.09 6.65
C LEU A 660 29.97 -9.06 7.79
N PHE A 661 30.68 -9.40 8.87
CA PHE A 661 31.00 -8.42 9.93
C PHE A 661 31.87 -7.27 9.40
N PHE A 662 32.77 -7.56 8.48
CA PHE A 662 33.60 -6.54 7.85
C PHE A 662 32.76 -5.58 6.99
N LEU A 663 31.83 -6.10 6.17
CA LEU A 663 30.91 -5.27 5.37
C LEU A 663 29.96 -4.46 6.25
N LEU A 664 29.39 -5.04 7.32
CA LEU A 664 28.55 -4.34 8.29
C LEU A 664 29.26 -3.09 8.87
N ALA A 665 30.58 -3.19 9.06
CA ALA A 665 31.37 -2.10 9.62
C ALA A 665 31.82 -1.06 8.57
N ASN A 666 32.13 -1.50 7.35
CA ASN A 666 32.96 -0.74 6.42
C ASN A 666 32.36 -0.52 5.01
N ASP A 667 31.31 -1.25 4.60
CA ASP A 667 30.77 -1.08 3.24
C ASP A 667 30.37 0.39 3.01
N SER A 668 30.74 0.94 1.88
CA SER A 668 30.38 2.29 1.48
C SER A 668 28.92 2.40 1.04
N ASP A 669 28.33 1.29 0.58
CA ASP A 669 26.90 1.18 0.28
C ASP A 669 26.14 0.94 1.59
N GLU A 670 25.39 1.92 2.05
CA GLU A 670 24.68 1.86 3.33
C GLU A 670 23.60 0.76 3.35
N PHE A 671 22.95 0.50 2.19
CA PHE A 671 22.01 -0.62 2.10
C PHE A 671 22.74 -1.96 2.35
N ASN A 672 23.88 -2.16 1.72
CA ASN A 672 24.67 -3.39 1.89
C ASN A 672 25.25 -3.52 3.30
N ARG A 673 25.56 -2.42 3.99
CA ARG A 673 25.91 -2.45 5.43
C ARG A 673 24.78 -3.05 6.25
N TRP A 674 23.55 -2.56 6.06
CA TRP A 674 22.36 -3.09 6.70
C TRP A 674 22.14 -4.56 6.33
N GLU A 675 22.24 -4.89 5.05
CA GLU A 675 22.03 -6.25 4.54
C GLU A 675 23.02 -7.27 5.13
N ALA A 676 24.29 -6.90 5.27
CA ALA A 676 25.28 -7.78 5.91
C ALA A 676 24.86 -8.15 7.35
N GLY A 677 24.33 -7.18 8.11
CA GLY A 677 23.77 -7.40 9.44
C GLY A 677 22.55 -8.31 9.42
N GLN A 678 21.64 -8.12 8.44
CA GLN A 678 20.46 -8.96 8.29
C GLN A 678 20.79 -10.39 7.86
N VAL A 679 21.80 -10.59 6.98
CA VAL A 679 22.29 -11.93 6.63
C VAL A 679 22.86 -12.67 7.86
N LEU A 680 23.66 -11.97 8.69
CA LEU A 680 24.16 -12.52 9.96
C LEU A 680 22.99 -12.89 10.89
N ALA A 681 22.00 -12.02 11.04
CA ALA A 681 20.85 -12.27 11.90
C ALA A 681 20.02 -13.47 11.41
N ARG A 682 19.75 -13.55 10.08
CA ARG A 682 19.02 -14.69 9.50
C ARG A 682 19.74 -16.03 9.71
N LYS A 683 21.07 -16.08 9.45
CA LYS A 683 21.89 -17.27 9.67
C LYS A 683 21.85 -17.69 11.15
N LEU A 684 22.01 -16.72 12.07
CA LEU A 684 21.94 -16.96 13.51
C LEU A 684 20.56 -17.51 13.93
N MET A 685 19.48 -16.87 13.50
CA MET A 685 18.12 -17.29 13.85
C MET A 685 17.82 -18.69 13.36
N LEU A 686 18.15 -19.04 12.11
CA LEU A 686 17.95 -20.38 11.56
C LEU A 686 18.77 -21.43 12.32
N SER A 687 20.01 -21.13 12.69
CA SER A 687 20.83 -22.02 13.51
C SER A 687 20.22 -22.27 14.89
N LEU A 688 19.74 -21.21 15.56
CA LEU A 688 19.09 -21.32 16.87
C LEU A 688 17.72 -22.00 16.80
N VAL A 689 16.97 -21.84 15.69
CA VAL A 689 15.74 -22.62 15.44
C VAL A 689 16.05 -24.11 15.37
N ALA A 690 17.10 -24.50 14.65
CA ALA A 690 17.55 -25.90 14.59
C ALA A 690 17.99 -26.44 15.96
N ASP A 691 18.67 -25.62 16.79
CA ASP A 691 19.05 -25.97 18.14
C ASP A 691 17.81 -26.10 19.06
N PHE A 692 16.85 -25.19 18.96
CA PHE A 692 15.58 -25.24 19.69
C PHE A 692 14.80 -26.52 19.38
N GLN A 693 14.65 -26.86 18.10
CA GLN A 693 13.98 -28.08 17.67
C GLN A 693 14.67 -29.36 18.17
N GLN A 694 15.98 -29.31 18.35
CA GLN A 694 16.78 -30.39 18.96
C GLN A 694 16.82 -30.32 20.49
N GLN A 695 16.07 -29.44 21.13
CA GLN A 695 16.00 -29.22 22.57
C GLN A 695 17.37 -28.89 23.20
N LYS A 696 18.26 -28.25 22.44
CA LYS A 696 19.53 -27.76 22.94
C LYS A 696 19.37 -26.41 23.65
N THR A 697 20.29 -26.10 24.54
CA THR A 697 20.36 -24.79 25.18
C THR A 697 20.70 -23.73 24.13
N LEU A 698 19.88 -22.70 24.05
CA LEU A 698 20.14 -21.56 23.15
C LEU A 698 21.26 -20.70 23.72
N VAL A 699 22.21 -20.30 22.87
CA VAL A 699 23.32 -19.41 23.22
C VAL A 699 23.48 -18.35 22.13
N LEU A 700 23.41 -17.08 22.55
CA LEU A 700 23.61 -15.98 21.63
C LEU A 700 25.09 -15.77 21.33
N ASN A 701 25.45 -15.65 20.04
CA ASN A 701 26.83 -15.42 19.61
C ASN A 701 27.35 -14.06 20.14
N PRO A 702 28.42 -14.02 20.97
CA PRO A 702 28.95 -12.77 21.52
C PRO A 702 29.45 -11.78 20.47
N LYS A 703 29.90 -12.27 19.30
CA LYS A 703 30.32 -11.40 18.20
C LYS A 703 29.13 -10.63 17.62
N PHE A 704 27.98 -11.28 17.55
CA PHE A 704 26.75 -10.62 17.07
C PHE A 704 26.34 -9.48 18.01
N VAL A 705 26.38 -9.73 19.34
CA VAL A 705 26.12 -8.69 20.35
C VAL A 705 27.11 -7.52 20.21
N ALA A 706 28.39 -7.83 20.06
CA ALA A 706 29.45 -6.82 19.91
C ALA A 706 29.28 -6.00 18.62
N GLY A 707 28.87 -6.65 17.53
CA GLY A 707 28.55 -5.97 16.25
C GLY A 707 27.40 -4.97 16.40
N LEU A 708 26.27 -5.40 16.98
CA LEU A 708 25.12 -4.52 17.22
C LEU A 708 25.45 -3.40 18.22
N ARG A 709 26.27 -3.68 19.27
CA ARG A 709 26.76 -2.63 20.19
C ARG A 709 27.56 -1.56 19.44
N SER A 710 28.41 -1.99 18.50
CA SER A 710 29.23 -1.07 17.71
C SER A 710 28.33 -0.18 16.84
N VAL A 711 27.31 -0.74 16.21
CA VAL A 711 26.31 0.03 15.42
C VAL A 711 25.55 1.02 16.32
N LEU A 712 25.04 0.55 17.47
CA LEU A 712 24.26 1.37 18.41
C LEU A 712 25.05 2.56 18.96
N ARG A 713 26.35 2.38 19.20
CA ARG A 713 27.27 3.42 19.71
C ARG A 713 27.84 4.34 18.64
N ASN A 714 27.60 4.05 17.37
CA ASN A 714 28.18 4.82 16.27
C ASN A 714 27.43 6.11 16.02
N THR A 715 27.92 7.22 16.57
CA THR A 715 27.31 8.55 16.44
C THR A 715 27.44 9.17 15.06
N SER A 716 28.20 8.58 14.13
CA SER A 716 28.33 9.06 12.76
C SER A 716 27.26 8.47 11.82
N LEU A 717 26.53 7.46 12.26
CA LEU A 717 25.44 6.86 11.51
C LEU A 717 24.14 7.62 11.77
N ASP A 718 23.28 7.62 10.75
CA ASP A 718 21.90 8.09 10.88
C ASP A 718 21.15 7.26 11.93
N LYS A 719 20.35 7.92 12.78
CA LYS A 719 19.69 7.26 13.91
C LYS A 719 18.57 6.32 13.47
N GLU A 720 17.87 6.64 12.39
CA GLU A 720 16.86 5.73 11.84
C GLU A 720 17.51 4.53 11.18
N PHE A 721 18.64 4.73 10.50
CA PHE A 721 19.47 3.61 10.02
C PHE A 721 19.92 2.70 11.18
N ILE A 722 20.39 3.26 12.31
CA ILE A 722 20.74 2.47 13.50
C ILE A 722 19.53 1.65 13.97
N ALA A 723 18.36 2.28 14.07
CA ALA A 723 17.13 1.60 14.47
C ALA A 723 16.79 0.41 13.53
N LYS A 724 16.93 0.60 12.21
CA LYS A 724 16.75 -0.46 11.22
C LYS A 724 17.81 -1.57 11.35
N ALA A 725 19.06 -1.19 11.56
CA ALA A 725 20.19 -2.13 11.63
C ALA A 725 20.16 -3.03 12.88
N ILE A 726 19.64 -2.53 14.01
CA ILE A 726 19.46 -3.35 15.22
C ILE A 726 18.13 -4.12 15.24
N THR A 727 17.21 -3.87 14.31
CA THR A 727 15.93 -4.59 14.21
C THR A 727 16.15 -5.98 13.64
N LEU A 728 15.69 -7.02 14.36
CA LEU A 728 15.79 -8.41 13.93
C LEU A 728 14.86 -8.71 12.74
N PRO A 729 15.23 -9.64 11.85
CA PRO A 729 14.35 -10.16 10.80
C PRO A 729 12.98 -10.57 11.34
N GLY A 730 11.94 -10.40 10.51
CA GLY A 730 10.57 -10.77 10.86
C GLY A 730 10.39 -12.30 10.94
N GLN A 731 9.43 -12.76 11.76
CA GLN A 731 9.13 -14.20 11.89
C GLN A 731 8.76 -14.80 10.52
N GLY A 732 7.95 -14.12 9.72
CA GLY A 732 7.55 -14.56 8.38
C GLY A 732 8.73 -14.76 7.43
N GLU A 733 9.72 -13.87 7.48
CA GLU A 733 10.93 -13.98 6.66
C GLU A 733 11.76 -15.22 7.01
N ILE A 734 11.89 -15.53 8.31
CA ILE A 734 12.62 -16.72 8.76
C ILE A 734 11.87 -18.00 8.38
N MET A 735 10.54 -18.03 8.59
CA MET A 735 9.72 -19.16 8.18
C MET A 735 9.78 -19.41 6.66
N ASP A 736 9.89 -18.36 5.86
CA ASP A 736 10.04 -18.47 4.41
C ASP A 736 11.33 -19.15 3.97
N MET A 737 12.37 -19.11 4.80
CA MET A 737 13.67 -19.77 4.58
C MET A 737 13.74 -21.21 5.10
N MET A 738 12.74 -21.68 5.83
CA MET A 738 12.69 -23.05 6.36
C MET A 738 12.07 -24.00 5.34
N GLU A 739 12.42 -25.27 5.37
CA GLU A 739 11.78 -26.31 4.58
C GLU A 739 10.33 -26.54 5.05
N VAL A 740 10.16 -26.74 6.35
CA VAL A 740 8.87 -26.79 7.03
C VAL A 740 8.84 -25.63 8.03
N ALA A 741 7.88 -24.71 7.87
CA ALA A 741 7.74 -23.54 8.73
C ALA A 741 7.28 -23.96 10.13
N ASP A 742 8.01 -23.52 11.16
CA ASP A 742 7.71 -23.77 12.57
C ASP A 742 7.51 -22.43 13.31
N PRO A 743 6.26 -21.93 13.37
CA PRO A 743 5.94 -20.68 14.03
C PRO A 743 6.35 -20.64 15.50
N ASP A 744 6.21 -21.76 16.21
CA ASP A 744 6.52 -21.83 17.64
C ASP A 744 8.03 -21.71 17.87
N ALA A 745 8.85 -22.43 17.09
CA ALA A 745 10.30 -22.38 17.21
C ALA A 745 10.85 -20.99 16.82
N VAL A 746 10.37 -20.41 15.72
CA VAL A 746 10.79 -19.07 15.29
C VAL A 746 10.40 -18.01 16.32
N HIS A 747 9.19 -18.07 16.86
CA HIS A 747 8.73 -17.19 17.93
C HIS A 747 9.62 -17.29 19.19
N ALA A 748 9.87 -18.51 19.67
CA ALA A 748 10.70 -18.75 20.85
C ALA A 748 12.14 -18.24 20.68
N VAL A 749 12.75 -18.53 19.53
CA VAL A 749 14.13 -18.11 19.23
C VAL A 749 14.24 -16.60 19.08
N ARG A 750 13.29 -15.97 18.38
CA ARG A 750 13.29 -14.51 18.21
C ARG A 750 13.14 -13.78 19.54
N ASN A 751 12.27 -14.26 20.41
CA ASN A 751 12.10 -13.72 21.75
C ASN A 751 13.37 -13.93 22.61
N PHE A 752 13.98 -15.12 22.55
CA PHE A 752 15.25 -15.38 23.21
C PHE A 752 16.34 -14.38 22.78
N ILE A 753 16.55 -14.20 21.46
CA ILE A 753 17.56 -13.25 20.96
C ILE A 753 17.23 -11.82 21.41
N LYS A 754 15.97 -11.42 21.33
CA LYS A 754 15.52 -10.09 21.74
C LYS A 754 15.80 -9.83 23.23
N GLN A 755 15.48 -10.79 24.09
CA GLN A 755 15.72 -10.70 25.53
C GLN A 755 17.20 -10.68 25.86
N GLU A 756 18.02 -11.56 25.25
CA GLU A 756 19.46 -11.60 25.43
C GLU A 756 20.14 -10.30 24.97
N LEU A 757 19.74 -9.76 23.80
CA LEU A 757 20.23 -8.45 23.35
C LEU A 757 19.82 -7.33 24.32
N ALA A 758 18.58 -7.34 24.78
CA ALA A 758 18.10 -6.35 25.74
C ALA A 758 18.90 -6.43 27.07
N LEU A 759 19.18 -7.63 27.57
CA LEU A 759 19.95 -7.85 28.78
C LEU A 759 21.40 -7.39 28.62
N GLN A 760 22.08 -7.82 27.54
CA GLN A 760 23.51 -7.56 27.34
C GLN A 760 23.79 -6.12 26.88
N LEU A 761 22.81 -5.42 26.28
CA LEU A 761 22.93 -4.03 25.83
C LEU A 761 22.11 -3.06 26.69
N LYS A 762 21.63 -3.48 27.88
CA LYS A 762 20.66 -2.70 28.69
C LYS A 762 21.11 -1.24 28.90
N GLU A 763 22.37 -1.03 29.28
CA GLU A 763 22.92 0.31 29.52
C GLU A 763 22.94 1.15 28.25
N ASP A 764 23.34 0.56 27.12
CA ASP A 764 23.40 1.25 25.81
C ASP A 764 22.00 1.62 25.32
N LEU A 765 21.03 0.71 25.48
CA LEU A 765 19.63 0.94 25.13
C LEU A 765 18.98 2.04 26.00
N LEU A 766 19.22 2.03 27.33
CA LEU A 766 18.76 3.08 28.24
C LEU A 766 19.37 4.45 27.90
N ALA A 767 20.66 4.48 27.57
CA ALA A 767 21.33 5.69 27.13
C ALA A 767 20.72 6.23 25.82
N ALA A 768 20.41 5.34 24.86
CA ALA A 768 19.76 5.72 23.61
C ALA A 768 18.33 6.25 23.83
N VAL A 769 17.53 5.61 24.71
CA VAL A 769 16.18 6.13 25.06
C VAL A 769 16.31 7.53 25.66
N THR A 770 17.22 7.73 26.61
CA THR A 770 17.35 9.00 27.34
C THR A 770 17.86 10.14 26.44
N SER A 771 18.88 9.86 25.61
CA SER A 771 19.53 10.86 24.76
C SER A 771 18.69 11.29 23.57
N ASN A 772 17.66 10.52 23.22
CA ASN A 772 16.78 10.81 22.09
C ASN A 772 15.41 11.38 22.52
N ARG A 773 15.19 11.65 23.80
CA ARG A 773 14.04 12.44 24.27
C ARG A 773 14.13 13.86 23.74
N SER A 774 12.99 14.44 23.41
CA SER A 774 12.87 15.86 23.01
C SER A 774 11.70 16.51 23.71
N SER A 775 11.86 17.76 24.11
CA SER A 775 10.79 18.63 24.61
C SER A 775 10.27 19.58 23.53
N GLU A 776 10.78 19.48 22.31
CA GLU A 776 10.35 20.32 21.19
C GLU A 776 8.98 19.89 20.67
N SER A 777 8.29 20.82 20.01
CA SER A 777 7.04 20.52 19.30
C SER A 777 7.28 19.48 18.21
N TYR A 778 6.28 18.64 17.92
CA TYR A 778 6.35 17.67 16.86
C TYR A 778 6.64 18.30 15.49
N THR A 779 7.59 17.74 14.79
CA THR A 779 7.92 18.08 13.41
C THR A 779 8.05 16.81 12.57
N PHE A 780 7.57 16.87 11.33
CA PHE A 780 7.76 15.83 10.33
C PHE A 780 9.00 16.18 9.50
N ASP A 781 10.16 15.90 10.06
CA ASP A 781 11.46 16.00 9.40
C ASP A 781 12.32 14.79 9.75
N HIS A 782 13.30 14.49 8.89
CA HIS A 782 14.09 13.27 9.02
C HIS A 782 14.82 13.18 10.37
N ASP A 783 15.48 14.24 10.83
CA ASP A 783 16.26 14.19 12.09
C ASP A 783 15.38 13.90 13.31
N SER A 784 14.20 14.50 13.36
CA SER A 784 13.22 14.32 14.43
C SER A 784 12.61 12.91 14.38
N MET A 785 12.26 12.40 13.20
CA MET A 785 11.77 11.04 13.00
C MET A 785 12.84 10.01 13.39
N ALA A 786 14.08 10.20 12.97
CA ALA A 786 15.21 9.32 13.28
C ALA A 786 15.46 9.22 14.79
N ARG A 787 15.38 10.34 15.53
CA ARG A 787 15.46 10.33 17.01
C ARG A 787 14.34 9.49 17.62
N ARG A 788 13.08 9.70 17.20
CA ARG A 788 11.93 8.94 17.70
C ARG A 788 12.04 7.45 17.36
N ALA A 789 12.45 7.12 16.13
CA ALA A 789 12.64 5.75 15.68
C ALA A 789 13.66 4.99 16.54
N LEU A 790 14.84 5.57 16.78
CA LEU A 790 15.87 4.95 17.61
C LEU A 790 15.41 4.79 19.06
N LYS A 791 14.83 5.85 19.66
CA LYS A 791 14.30 5.81 21.02
C LYS A 791 13.27 4.67 21.18
N ASN A 792 12.30 4.62 20.27
CA ASN A 792 11.19 3.67 20.35
C ASN A 792 11.66 2.21 20.10
N THR A 793 12.60 1.99 19.19
CA THR A 793 13.22 0.68 18.97
C THR A 793 13.95 0.19 20.23
N CYS A 794 14.75 1.06 20.87
CA CYS A 794 15.45 0.72 22.11
C CYS A 794 14.47 0.45 23.26
N LEU A 795 13.40 1.21 23.40
CA LEU A 795 12.35 0.97 24.40
C LEU A 795 11.66 -0.38 24.18
N ALA A 796 11.39 -0.75 22.92
CA ALA A 796 10.79 -2.04 22.58
C ALA A 796 11.72 -3.24 22.93
N TYR A 797 13.04 -3.08 22.81
CA TYR A 797 14.00 -4.09 23.30
C TYR A 797 13.95 -4.20 24.81
N LEU A 798 14.08 -3.09 25.52
CA LEU A 798 14.06 -3.05 27.00
C LEU A 798 12.78 -3.70 27.56
N ALA A 799 11.63 -3.38 26.97
CA ALA A 799 10.34 -3.93 27.41
C ALA A 799 10.27 -5.47 27.36
N SER A 800 11.09 -6.14 26.54
CA SER A 800 11.16 -7.61 26.50
C SER A 800 11.74 -8.23 27.77
N LEU A 801 12.42 -7.46 28.63
CA LEU A 801 12.95 -7.92 29.92
C LEU A 801 11.87 -8.13 30.97
N ASN A 802 10.71 -7.47 30.82
CA ASN A 802 9.58 -7.54 31.78
C ASN A 802 9.98 -7.21 33.22
N GLU A 803 10.89 -6.24 33.40
CA GLU A 803 11.38 -5.78 34.70
C GLU A 803 10.55 -4.56 35.18
N PRO A 804 10.33 -4.40 36.51
CA PRO A 804 9.52 -3.29 37.04
C PRO A 804 10.04 -1.90 36.67
N ASP A 805 11.35 -1.67 36.66
CA ASP A 805 12.00 -0.42 36.30
C ASP A 805 11.79 -0.08 34.81
N VAL A 806 11.78 -1.08 33.94
CA VAL A 806 11.48 -0.93 32.51
C VAL A 806 9.98 -0.67 32.29
N THR A 807 9.12 -1.34 33.05
CA THR A 807 7.66 -1.07 33.00
C THR A 807 7.35 0.36 33.42
N GLU A 808 8.00 0.86 34.49
CA GLU A 808 7.89 2.24 34.94
C GLU A 808 8.41 3.23 33.87
N LEU A 809 9.55 2.91 33.23
CA LEU A 809 10.08 3.68 32.11
C LEU A 809 9.05 3.76 30.95
N ALA A 810 8.48 2.63 30.54
CA ALA A 810 7.50 2.60 29.46
C ALA A 810 6.20 3.36 29.81
N LEU A 811 5.74 3.28 31.07
CA LEU A 811 4.63 4.08 31.56
C LEU A 811 4.95 5.57 31.59
N HIS A 812 6.18 5.94 31.94
CA HIS A 812 6.62 7.32 31.88
C HIS A 812 6.61 7.85 30.45
N GLU A 813 7.20 7.11 29.48
CA GLU A 813 7.19 7.48 28.05
C GLU A 813 5.77 7.59 27.51
N TYR A 814 4.86 6.66 27.89
CA TYR A 814 3.46 6.69 27.48
C TYR A 814 2.73 7.96 27.97
N LYS A 815 2.92 8.32 29.25
CA LYS A 815 2.24 9.46 29.87
C LYS A 815 2.82 10.81 29.47
N SER A 816 4.13 10.86 29.19
CA SER A 816 4.83 12.09 28.83
C SER A 816 4.83 12.39 27.33
N ALA A 817 4.40 11.44 26.50
CA ALA A 817 4.36 11.59 25.05
C ALA A 817 3.46 12.77 24.62
N THR A 818 3.99 13.59 23.71
CA THR A 818 3.29 14.75 23.13
C THR A 818 2.77 14.49 21.72
N ASN A 819 3.08 13.31 21.18
CA ASN A 819 2.70 12.89 19.84
C ASN A 819 2.37 11.39 19.79
N MET A 820 1.62 10.99 18.76
CA MET A 820 1.16 9.60 18.61
C MET A 820 2.31 8.63 18.36
N THR A 821 3.37 9.02 17.67
CA THR A 821 4.52 8.14 17.41
C THR A 821 5.12 7.60 18.70
N GLU A 822 5.37 8.48 19.67
CA GLU A 822 5.94 8.11 20.96
C GLU A 822 4.92 7.44 21.89
N GLN A 823 3.69 7.97 21.93
CA GLN A 823 2.61 7.40 22.78
C GLN A 823 2.28 5.96 22.36
N PHE A 824 2.12 5.73 21.05
CA PHE A 824 1.76 4.41 20.53
C PHE A 824 2.91 3.41 20.64
N ALA A 825 4.15 3.85 20.45
CA ALA A 825 5.33 3.01 20.66
C ALA A 825 5.49 2.59 22.14
N ALA A 826 5.26 3.49 23.08
CA ALA A 826 5.28 3.19 24.50
C ALA A 826 4.13 2.24 24.91
N LEU A 827 2.93 2.44 24.36
CA LEU A 827 1.80 1.52 24.51
C LEU A 827 2.14 0.13 23.94
N GLY A 828 2.82 0.08 22.77
CA GLY A 828 3.32 -1.15 22.19
C GLY A 828 4.34 -1.85 23.06
N ALA A 829 5.24 -1.11 23.70
CA ALA A 829 6.20 -1.65 24.68
C ALA A 829 5.50 -2.27 25.91
N LEU A 830 4.53 -1.58 26.49
CA LEU A 830 3.71 -2.09 27.60
C LEU A 830 2.90 -3.32 27.21
N SER A 831 2.46 -3.40 25.93
CA SER A 831 1.60 -4.48 25.43
C SER A 831 2.34 -5.79 25.16
N GLN A 832 3.67 -5.80 25.19
CA GLN A 832 4.46 -7.02 24.98
C GLN A 832 4.27 -8.06 26.08
N ASN A 833 4.00 -7.63 27.31
CA ASN A 833 3.88 -8.52 28.46
C ASN A 833 2.47 -8.47 29.04
N PRO A 834 1.87 -9.61 29.39
CA PRO A 834 0.60 -9.61 30.12
C PRO A 834 0.75 -9.01 31.51
N GLY A 835 -0.26 -8.31 31.99
CA GLY A 835 -0.28 -7.73 33.34
C GLY A 835 -1.11 -6.46 33.45
N GLN A 836 -1.28 -5.96 34.69
CA GLN A 836 -2.13 -4.83 35.01
C GLN A 836 -1.72 -3.54 34.27
N ALA A 837 -0.40 -3.29 34.17
CA ALA A 837 0.11 -2.09 33.49
C ALA A 837 -0.30 -2.04 32.00
N ARG A 838 -0.29 -3.19 31.32
CA ARG A 838 -0.80 -3.34 29.96
C ARG A 838 -2.29 -3.05 29.89
N ASP A 839 -3.07 -3.70 30.75
CA ASP A 839 -4.54 -3.61 30.68
C ASP A 839 -5.01 -2.18 31.02
N ASP A 840 -4.40 -1.55 32.01
CA ASP A 840 -4.67 -0.15 32.37
C ASP A 840 -4.29 0.82 31.24
N ALA A 841 -3.14 0.63 30.59
CA ALA A 841 -2.70 1.50 29.50
C ALA A 841 -3.57 1.33 28.25
N LEU A 842 -3.99 0.11 27.89
CA LEU A 842 -4.90 -0.15 26.78
C LEU A 842 -6.29 0.46 27.03
N LEU A 843 -6.78 0.38 28.27
CA LEU A 843 -8.07 1.00 28.65
C LEU A 843 -7.98 2.52 28.65
N ASP A 844 -6.92 3.10 29.22
CA ASP A 844 -6.68 4.54 29.23
C ASP A 844 -6.59 5.09 27.79
N PHE A 845 -5.85 4.41 26.92
CA PHE A 845 -5.72 4.79 25.51
C PHE A 845 -7.08 4.77 24.79
N TYR A 846 -7.88 3.69 24.97
CA TYR A 846 -9.21 3.62 24.39
C TYR A 846 -10.11 4.73 24.90
N ASN A 847 -10.17 4.95 26.21
CA ASN A 847 -11.01 5.98 26.82
C ASN A 847 -10.64 7.39 26.31
N LYS A 848 -9.36 7.65 26.08
CA LYS A 848 -8.88 8.92 25.51
C LYS A 848 -9.29 9.11 24.05
N TRP A 849 -9.26 8.03 23.25
CA TRP A 849 -9.34 8.11 21.79
C TRP A 849 -10.58 7.47 21.17
N GLN A 850 -11.56 7.04 21.97
CA GLN A 850 -12.75 6.31 21.50
C GLN A 850 -13.56 7.04 20.41
N ASP A 851 -13.48 8.36 20.34
CA ASP A 851 -14.17 9.20 19.38
C ASP A 851 -13.36 9.41 18.07
N ASP A 852 -12.09 8.98 18.03
CA ASP A 852 -11.27 9.01 16.81
C ASP A 852 -11.16 7.60 16.20
N TYR A 853 -11.91 7.37 15.13
CA TYR A 853 -12.02 6.04 14.50
C TYR A 853 -10.69 5.53 13.91
N LEU A 854 -9.75 6.42 13.53
CA LEU A 854 -8.43 6.04 13.04
C LEU A 854 -7.53 5.58 14.17
N VAL A 855 -7.59 6.24 15.33
CA VAL A 855 -6.83 5.84 16.52
C VAL A 855 -7.41 4.56 17.12
N VAL A 856 -8.74 4.39 17.12
CA VAL A 856 -9.40 3.14 17.53
C VAL A 856 -8.96 1.97 16.64
N SER A 857 -8.77 2.19 15.33
CA SER A 857 -8.24 1.17 14.44
C SER A 857 -6.80 0.75 14.81
N LYS A 858 -5.95 1.69 15.25
CA LYS A 858 -4.61 1.39 15.79
C LYS A 858 -4.70 0.55 17.08
N TRP A 859 -5.64 0.88 17.96
CA TRP A 859 -5.88 0.14 19.20
C TRP A 859 -6.34 -1.31 18.92
N PHE A 860 -7.18 -1.55 17.92
CA PHE A 860 -7.53 -2.89 17.46
C PHE A 860 -6.32 -3.63 16.92
N ALA A 861 -5.55 -3.00 16.02
CA ALA A 861 -4.39 -3.61 15.39
C ALA A 861 -3.32 -4.00 16.41
N LEU A 862 -3.03 -3.15 17.40
CA LEU A 862 -2.04 -3.45 18.45
C LEU A 862 -2.40 -4.70 19.24
N GLN A 863 -3.67 -4.90 19.56
CA GLN A 863 -4.12 -6.07 20.29
C GLN A 863 -4.18 -7.32 19.40
N ALA A 864 -4.59 -7.15 18.14
CA ALA A 864 -4.69 -8.25 17.18
C ALA A 864 -3.32 -8.83 16.80
N THR A 865 -2.32 -7.97 16.63
CA THR A 865 -0.94 -8.37 16.28
C THR A 865 -0.12 -8.88 17.45
N SER A 866 -0.70 -8.98 18.66
CA SER A 866 0.01 -9.48 19.83
C SER A 866 0.49 -10.92 19.63
N ASP A 867 1.78 -11.14 19.89
CA ASP A 867 2.42 -12.46 19.81
C ASP A 867 2.26 -13.29 21.12
N ILE A 868 1.42 -12.83 22.05
CA ILE A 868 1.09 -13.60 23.26
C ILE A 868 0.25 -14.82 22.83
N PRO A 869 0.69 -16.05 23.10
CA PRO A 869 -0.04 -17.25 22.70
C PRO A 869 -1.47 -17.29 23.25
N GLY A 870 -2.41 -17.72 22.42
CA GLY A 870 -3.83 -17.80 22.79
C GLY A 870 -4.64 -16.52 22.55
N ASN A 871 -4.06 -15.53 21.86
CA ASN A 871 -4.69 -14.22 21.60
C ASN A 871 -5.98 -14.31 20.77
N VAL A 872 -6.28 -15.43 20.13
CA VAL A 872 -7.55 -15.63 19.38
C VAL A 872 -8.79 -15.34 20.22
N ALA A 873 -8.77 -15.71 21.51
CA ALA A 873 -9.88 -15.45 22.42
C ALA A 873 -10.12 -13.94 22.67
N ASN A 874 -9.03 -13.15 22.74
CA ASN A 874 -9.13 -11.69 22.85
C ASN A 874 -9.68 -11.09 21.55
N VAL A 875 -9.20 -11.54 20.40
CA VAL A 875 -9.66 -11.06 19.08
C VAL A 875 -11.14 -11.37 18.88
N GLN A 876 -11.60 -12.57 19.25
CA GLN A 876 -13.03 -12.93 19.23
C GLN A 876 -13.88 -12.01 20.12
N LYS A 877 -13.38 -11.66 21.29
CA LYS A 877 -14.04 -10.68 22.16
C LYS A 877 -14.14 -9.31 21.51
N LEU A 878 -13.07 -8.86 20.84
CA LEU A 878 -13.01 -7.57 20.14
C LEU A 878 -13.94 -7.49 18.93
N LEU A 879 -14.31 -8.60 18.29
CA LEU A 879 -15.36 -8.61 17.26
C LEU A 879 -16.72 -8.11 17.79
N SER A 880 -17.00 -8.33 19.06
CA SER A 880 -18.24 -7.87 19.71
C SER A 880 -18.11 -6.47 20.30
N HIS A 881 -16.98 -5.80 20.12
CA HIS A 881 -16.77 -4.46 20.65
C HIS A 881 -17.62 -3.42 19.88
N PRO A 882 -18.31 -2.48 20.56
CA PRO A 882 -19.22 -1.50 19.90
C PRO A 882 -18.55 -0.66 18.80
N ALA A 883 -17.24 -0.44 18.89
CA ALA A 883 -16.48 0.30 17.91
C ALA A 883 -16.07 -0.55 16.67
N PHE A 884 -16.29 -1.88 16.69
CA PHE A 884 -15.99 -2.74 15.54
C PHE A 884 -17.19 -2.84 14.60
N ASP A 885 -16.94 -2.73 13.29
CA ASP A 885 -17.94 -2.94 12.24
C ASP A 885 -17.31 -3.76 11.11
N LEU A 886 -17.90 -4.93 10.83
CA LEU A 886 -17.42 -5.85 9.77
C LEU A 886 -17.60 -5.27 8.36
N ARG A 887 -18.45 -4.24 8.18
CA ARG A 887 -18.65 -3.56 6.89
C ARG A 887 -17.55 -2.54 6.56
N ASN A 888 -16.78 -2.10 7.57
CA ASN A 888 -15.71 -1.12 7.37
C ASN A 888 -14.38 -1.83 7.09
N PRO A 889 -13.79 -1.70 5.87
CA PRO A 889 -12.56 -2.40 5.50
C PRO A 889 -11.38 -2.11 6.44
N ASN A 890 -11.23 -0.86 6.93
CA ASN A 890 -10.16 -0.48 7.85
C ASN A 890 -10.19 -1.28 9.15
N LYS A 891 -11.38 -1.47 9.72
CA LYS A 891 -11.56 -2.22 10.96
C LYS A 891 -11.31 -3.71 10.74
N VAL A 892 -11.73 -4.24 9.58
CA VAL A 892 -11.45 -5.63 9.19
C VAL A 892 -9.94 -5.85 9.06
N TYR A 893 -9.24 -4.97 8.35
CA TYR A 893 -7.77 -5.09 8.22
C TYR A 893 -7.05 -4.90 9.56
N SER A 894 -7.51 -3.99 10.41
CA SER A 894 -6.89 -3.74 11.71
C SER A 894 -7.04 -4.92 12.67
N LEU A 895 -8.23 -5.49 12.79
CA LEU A 895 -8.49 -6.58 13.74
C LEU A 895 -8.20 -7.95 13.13
N ILE A 896 -8.84 -8.28 12.01
CA ILE A 896 -8.77 -9.62 11.43
C ILE A 896 -7.47 -9.79 10.66
N GLY A 897 -7.11 -8.83 9.81
CA GLY A 897 -5.83 -8.81 9.11
C GLY A 897 -4.65 -8.77 10.07
N GLY A 898 -4.75 -7.93 11.13
CA GLY A 898 -3.75 -7.88 12.20
C GLY A 898 -3.55 -9.22 12.90
N PHE A 899 -4.62 -9.95 13.21
CA PHE A 899 -4.55 -11.28 13.81
C PHE A 899 -3.86 -12.29 12.88
N CYS A 900 -4.18 -12.29 11.59
CA CYS A 900 -3.50 -13.15 10.61
C CYS A 900 -2.01 -12.84 10.48
N GLY A 901 -1.59 -11.62 10.84
CA GLY A 901 -0.19 -11.19 10.91
C GLY A 901 0.59 -11.67 12.14
N SER A 902 -0.05 -12.37 13.11
CA SER A 902 0.61 -12.98 14.26
C SER A 902 0.80 -14.50 14.03
N PRO A 903 1.98 -14.96 13.57
CA PRO A 903 2.15 -16.36 13.15
C PRO A 903 1.88 -17.37 14.26
N VAL A 904 2.33 -17.10 15.48
CA VAL A 904 2.16 -18.01 16.63
C VAL A 904 0.68 -18.21 17.00
N ASN A 905 -0.18 -17.21 16.74
CA ASN A 905 -1.59 -17.27 17.04
C ASN A 905 -2.42 -17.75 15.84
N PHE A 906 -2.17 -17.20 14.64
CA PHE A 906 -2.91 -17.62 13.44
C PHE A 906 -2.65 -19.09 13.10
N HIS A 907 -1.39 -19.53 13.19
CA HIS A 907 -0.98 -20.91 12.98
C HIS A 907 -0.89 -21.74 14.28
N ALA A 908 -1.74 -21.45 15.27
CA ALA A 908 -1.80 -22.24 16.50
C ALA A 908 -2.12 -23.73 16.19
N LYS A 909 -1.43 -24.67 16.90
CA LYS A 909 -1.54 -26.12 16.64
C LYS A 909 -2.94 -26.70 16.82
N ASP A 910 -3.80 -26.04 17.60
CA ASP A 910 -5.19 -26.44 17.81
C ASP A 910 -6.13 -26.02 16.68
N GLY A 911 -5.62 -25.29 15.68
CA GLY A 911 -6.37 -24.79 14.54
C GLY A 911 -7.39 -23.69 14.84
N SER A 912 -7.33 -23.11 16.06
CA SER A 912 -8.28 -22.07 16.48
C SER A 912 -8.22 -20.84 15.58
N GLY A 913 -7.01 -20.41 15.15
CA GLY A 913 -6.83 -19.30 14.23
C GLY A 913 -7.42 -19.56 12.84
N TYR A 914 -7.29 -20.79 12.34
CA TYR A 914 -7.83 -21.17 11.05
C TYR A 914 -9.37 -21.21 11.05
N ARG A 915 -9.99 -21.80 12.09
CA ARG A 915 -11.46 -21.81 12.24
C ARG A 915 -12.01 -20.40 12.34
N PHE A 916 -11.37 -19.55 13.14
CA PHE A 916 -11.75 -18.16 13.28
C PHE A 916 -11.80 -17.45 11.92
N LEU A 917 -10.74 -17.55 11.14
CA LEU A 917 -10.68 -16.87 9.82
C LEU A 917 -11.68 -17.49 8.82
N GLY A 918 -11.82 -18.83 8.80
CA GLY A 918 -12.75 -19.51 7.89
C GLY A 918 -14.20 -19.06 8.07
N GLU A 919 -14.65 -18.92 9.34
CA GLU A 919 -15.99 -18.43 9.66
C GLU A 919 -16.20 -16.96 9.27
N ILE A 920 -15.16 -16.12 9.45
CA ILE A 920 -15.22 -14.69 9.11
C ILE A 920 -15.25 -14.48 7.60
N VAL A 921 -14.45 -15.23 6.83
CA VAL A 921 -14.42 -15.12 5.37
C VAL A 921 -15.81 -15.36 4.77
N LEU A 922 -16.55 -16.37 5.22
CA LEU A 922 -17.90 -16.65 4.73
C LEU A 922 -18.93 -15.56 5.10
N GLN A 923 -18.71 -14.84 6.20
CA GLN A 923 -19.53 -13.69 6.56
C GLN A 923 -19.19 -12.48 5.71
N LEU A 924 -17.89 -12.21 5.53
CA LEU A 924 -17.39 -11.10 4.72
C LEU A 924 -17.75 -11.21 3.26
N ASP A 925 -17.73 -12.43 2.71
CA ASP A 925 -18.02 -12.67 1.30
C ASP A 925 -19.43 -12.21 0.89
N LYS A 926 -20.39 -12.31 1.81
CA LYS A 926 -21.77 -11.82 1.61
C LYS A 926 -21.90 -10.29 1.72
N ILE A 927 -20.90 -9.62 2.30
CA ILE A 927 -20.90 -8.17 2.54
C ILE A 927 -20.01 -7.49 1.49
N ASN A 928 -18.74 -7.90 1.43
CA ASN A 928 -17.72 -7.34 0.58
C ASN A 928 -16.76 -8.44 0.10
N PRO A 929 -17.01 -9.00 -1.09
CA PRO A 929 -16.19 -10.07 -1.66
C PRO A 929 -14.71 -9.72 -1.83
N GLN A 930 -14.40 -8.46 -2.16
CA GLN A 930 -13.04 -7.99 -2.36
C GLN A 930 -12.24 -7.98 -1.05
N VAL A 931 -12.86 -7.59 0.07
CA VAL A 931 -12.24 -7.68 1.39
C VAL A 931 -12.11 -9.14 1.84
N ALA A 932 -13.13 -9.96 1.58
CA ALA A 932 -13.12 -11.38 1.93
C ALA A 932 -11.99 -12.14 1.22
N SER A 933 -11.77 -11.90 -0.08
CA SER A 933 -10.69 -12.54 -0.85
C SER A 933 -9.30 -12.16 -0.34
N ARG A 934 -9.10 -10.94 0.13
CA ARG A 934 -7.85 -10.54 0.77
C ARG A 934 -7.64 -11.25 2.11
N MET A 935 -8.70 -11.49 2.88
CA MET A 935 -8.58 -12.23 4.15
C MET A 935 -8.31 -13.73 3.90
N VAL A 936 -8.99 -14.38 2.96
CA VAL A 936 -8.75 -15.80 2.67
C VAL A 936 -7.34 -16.08 2.15
N SER A 937 -6.68 -15.09 1.57
CA SER A 937 -5.28 -15.22 1.10
C SER A 937 -4.28 -15.57 2.21
N ALA A 938 -4.62 -15.34 3.49
CA ALA A 938 -3.81 -15.79 4.63
C ALA A 938 -3.63 -17.32 4.69
N PHE A 939 -4.54 -18.09 4.10
CA PHE A 939 -4.40 -19.54 3.98
C PHE A 939 -3.47 -19.98 2.84
N SER A 940 -3.11 -19.12 1.89
CA SER A 940 -2.47 -19.54 0.63
C SER A 940 -1.20 -20.37 0.80
N ARG A 941 -0.48 -20.20 1.91
CA ARG A 941 0.77 -20.92 2.17
C ARG A 941 0.65 -22.10 3.12
N TRP A 942 -0.55 -22.65 3.31
CA TRP A 942 -0.83 -23.73 4.27
C TRP A 942 0.07 -24.97 4.12
N ARG A 943 0.52 -25.29 2.91
CA ARG A 943 1.41 -26.42 2.63
C ARG A 943 2.82 -26.28 3.20
N ARG A 944 3.20 -25.07 3.67
CA ARG A 944 4.53 -24.80 4.25
C ARG A 944 4.69 -25.28 5.69
N TYR A 945 3.61 -25.64 6.36
CA TYR A 945 3.57 -26.02 7.76
C TYR A 945 3.62 -27.54 7.97
N ASP A 946 3.67 -27.99 9.22
CA ASP A 946 3.57 -29.40 9.58
C ASP A 946 2.22 -30.01 9.18
N GLU A 947 2.18 -31.36 9.09
CA GLU A 947 1.00 -32.11 8.61
C GLU A 947 -0.29 -31.79 9.42
N THR A 948 -0.18 -31.53 10.72
CA THR A 948 -1.33 -31.19 11.57
C THR A 948 -1.91 -29.84 11.17
N ARG A 949 -1.06 -28.83 11.02
CA ARG A 949 -1.48 -27.51 10.58
C ARG A 949 -2.00 -27.52 9.14
N GLN A 950 -1.35 -28.30 8.27
CA GLN A 950 -1.81 -28.49 6.90
C GLN A 950 -3.24 -29.02 6.85
N ALA A 951 -3.51 -30.11 7.59
CA ALA A 951 -4.85 -30.74 7.62
C ALA A 951 -5.92 -29.77 8.12
N LEU A 952 -5.62 -28.99 9.17
CA LEU A 952 -6.56 -28.04 9.77
C LEU A 952 -6.83 -26.84 8.85
N ALA A 953 -5.82 -26.31 8.18
CA ALA A 953 -5.97 -25.18 7.25
C ALA A 953 -6.70 -25.63 5.98
N LYS A 954 -6.36 -26.80 5.43
CA LYS A 954 -6.99 -27.40 4.26
C LYS A 954 -8.49 -27.58 4.49
N ALA A 955 -8.88 -28.10 5.65
CA ALA A 955 -10.29 -28.28 5.99
C ALA A 955 -11.10 -26.98 5.97
N GLN A 956 -10.48 -25.84 6.36
CA GLN A 956 -11.15 -24.54 6.26
C GLN A 956 -11.28 -24.07 4.80
N LEU A 957 -10.25 -24.24 3.99
CA LEU A 957 -10.33 -23.92 2.56
C LEU A 957 -11.38 -24.77 1.84
N GLU A 958 -11.44 -26.08 2.14
CA GLU A 958 -12.45 -26.99 1.59
C GLU A 958 -13.87 -26.57 2.00
N MET A 959 -14.06 -26.16 3.26
CA MET A 959 -15.33 -25.62 3.76
C MET A 959 -15.72 -24.34 2.99
N ILE A 960 -14.76 -23.41 2.78
CA ILE A 960 -15.02 -22.16 2.07
C ILE A 960 -15.42 -22.43 0.61
N VAL A 961 -14.65 -23.25 -0.12
CA VAL A 961 -14.92 -23.54 -1.54
C VAL A 961 -16.26 -24.28 -1.72
N SER A 962 -16.71 -25.03 -0.72
CA SER A 962 -17.96 -25.79 -0.75
C SER A 962 -19.18 -24.94 -0.34
N ALA A 963 -19.01 -23.68 0.00
CA ALA A 963 -20.10 -22.80 0.42
C ALA A 963 -20.95 -22.37 -0.78
N ASP A 964 -22.28 -22.47 -0.64
CA ASP A 964 -23.22 -22.02 -1.65
C ASP A 964 -23.17 -20.50 -1.86
N GLY A 965 -23.19 -20.04 -3.11
CA GLY A 965 -23.21 -18.63 -3.48
C GLY A 965 -21.89 -17.89 -3.20
N LEU A 966 -20.76 -18.62 -3.19
CA LEU A 966 -19.44 -18.03 -3.01
C LEU A 966 -19.11 -17.10 -4.17
N SER A 967 -18.54 -15.91 -3.85
CA SER A 967 -18.12 -14.93 -4.86
C SER A 967 -16.95 -15.44 -5.71
N GLU A 968 -16.83 -14.90 -6.94
CA GLU A 968 -15.68 -15.17 -7.83
C GLU A 968 -14.35 -14.75 -7.17
N ASN A 969 -14.35 -13.67 -6.39
CA ASN A 969 -13.20 -13.17 -5.66
C ASN A 969 -12.64 -14.21 -4.68
N VAL A 970 -13.49 -14.74 -3.80
CA VAL A 970 -13.06 -15.73 -2.78
C VAL A 970 -12.81 -17.10 -3.42
N TYR A 971 -13.66 -17.49 -4.39
CA TYR A 971 -13.50 -18.74 -5.11
C TYR A 971 -12.13 -18.86 -5.77
N GLU A 972 -11.68 -17.82 -6.49
CA GLU A 972 -10.39 -17.82 -7.18
C GLU A 972 -9.23 -18.08 -6.21
N ILE A 973 -9.18 -17.36 -5.09
CA ILE A 973 -8.08 -17.47 -4.12
C ILE A 973 -8.13 -18.83 -3.41
N ALA A 974 -9.32 -19.25 -2.96
CA ALA A 974 -9.47 -20.49 -2.18
C ALA A 974 -9.23 -21.74 -3.05
N SER A 975 -9.78 -21.78 -4.27
CA SER A 975 -9.60 -22.92 -5.19
C SER A 975 -8.15 -23.05 -5.66
N LYS A 976 -7.50 -21.94 -6.04
CA LYS A 976 -6.07 -21.95 -6.42
C LYS A 976 -5.18 -22.33 -5.23
N SER A 977 -5.55 -21.95 -4.01
CA SER A 977 -4.82 -22.37 -2.80
C SER A 977 -4.93 -23.86 -2.50
N LEU A 978 -6.03 -24.51 -2.94
CA LEU A 978 -6.24 -25.97 -2.84
C LEU A 978 -5.65 -26.74 -4.02
N ALA A 979 -5.43 -26.13 -5.16
CA ALA A 979 -4.87 -26.79 -6.35
C ALA A 979 -3.46 -27.33 -6.05
N ASP A 980 -3.09 -28.47 -6.70
CA ASP A 980 -1.81 -29.16 -6.50
C ASP A 980 -0.63 -28.39 -7.15
#